data_6643f8ee0c641bdaae7fafb884fd7a8c
#
_entry.id   6643f8ee0c641bdaae7fafb884fd7a8c
#
_cell.length_a   1.000
_cell.length_b   1.000
_cell.length_c   1.000
_cell.angle_alpha   90.00
_cell.angle_beta   90.00
_cell.angle_gamma   90.00
#
_symmetry.space_group_name_H-M   'P 1'
#
loop_
_entity.id
_entity.type
_entity.pdbx_description
1 polymer ?
#
loop_
_entity_poly.entity_id
_entity_poly.type
_entity_poly.pdbx_seq_one_letter_code
_entity_poly.pdbx_strand_id
1 'polypeptide(L)'
;MLCIPFNAYAQTWEAESTSTNIVAVVDCSTSMQSSDSDWKIPESLDMLVDMCDDEQVRLSLIVYGTSAETAFRDFPLSAENHEMVKKQIHQALMVRGYNLGQTDTGAALGLAQQILEQQAGQNNMVLLFTDGAIRATRNGRTNEISEQEVDAFAAFAQNNGVVVNTLGLFNKQADAADVETAEEELSILRSKTGGMYQRVDDPADIPDFVIQLLAGLLDVKTLDLSSPTETTVDGKHAWQYDFSISDQYIKDLTVVWPAPVSVIQDILISGPATDGTAVSLNNWTDGEWVSTTRYNAKPGYQVIRIDTDGQKKGDYSVFFVTNEATPVAAEGFYLYDVNLNVEIGAQDIGVMQSLPIEVYLTDSQGYRIDDVDFLQTLAVELEIVNQQNMGVEVEESAKASDIVSEQDSYTRELKLYNDSFRLDFVPERATDYRLVLHVSNAYFSRTSTTRQLTVHDQLDVVSSVVTATPRKNRPVEVRAYLIQQDNHDKVVGEEFYRLSGMYVEFTNQSTGAVQTVEMQAVPDGNGMTASYTPTDEGEYTTVVRMKSHRENVTRSGEKLGFSIQDRPITKQFGVKDHESSGLMEGLFKHYWAGSIIELAGDTFFYDPDGDSYRLEADLTRGEGEYTLFDNIFSYTASGKQTMEVTLTARDYSGNAAVTTIQIRVLSIVEVILLTVLLVLLVVFAIAALVWVIRWCITRSRKLKGVVRMDVSLNGERLEEAFKKQLDELQIGRFYIPLENPKVESLADDERLRPRTDLIHGTFLDEKISFNRMLYACAQSYRASRGGEDGIYQYLKSCG
;
A
#
# COMPACT_ATOMS: atom_id res chain seq x y z
N MET A 1 -20.91 2.76 -21.74
CA MET A 1 -19.58 2.63 -22.28
C MET A 1 -19.46 3.67 -23.39
N LEU A 2 -19.04 4.88 -23.04
CA LEU A 2 -18.76 5.95 -23.99
C LEU A 2 -17.23 6.04 -24.06
N CYS A 3 -16.68 5.68 -25.22
CA CYS A 3 -15.29 5.97 -25.56
C CYS A 3 -15.16 7.49 -25.67
N ILE A 4 -14.54 8.12 -24.71
CA ILE A 4 -14.04 9.48 -24.82
C ILE A 4 -12.73 9.37 -25.61
N PRO A 5 -12.53 10.10 -26.72
CA PRO A 5 -11.26 10.08 -27.42
C PRO A 5 -10.22 10.80 -26.58
N PHE A 6 -9.16 10.08 -26.21
CA PHE A 6 -7.93 10.62 -25.66
C PHE A 6 -7.29 11.59 -26.69
N ASN A 7 -7.56 12.87 -26.55
CA ASN A 7 -6.79 13.95 -27.14
C ASN A 7 -6.36 14.88 -26.01
N ALA A 8 -5.52 14.41 -25.14
CA ALA A 8 -4.67 15.22 -24.29
C ALA A 8 -3.24 14.95 -24.75
N TYR A 9 -2.48 15.99 -24.98
CA TYR A 9 -1.10 15.99 -25.40
C TYR A 9 -0.28 15.02 -24.53
N ALA A 10 -0.20 13.75 -24.93
CA ALA A 10 0.84 12.87 -24.51
C ALA A 10 2.14 13.43 -25.11
N GLN A 11 2.94 14.10 -24.33
CA GLN A 11 4.33 14.23 -24.65
C GLN A 11 4.89 12.81 -24.56
N THR A 12 5.01 12.15 -25.73
CA THR A 12 5.84 10.96 -25.88
C THR A 12 7.24 11.37 -25.46
N TRP A 13 7.65 10.91 -24.31
CA TRP A 13 9.04 10.91 -23.94
C TRP A 13 9.66 9.79 -24.77
N GLU A 14 10.24 10.15 -25.91
CA GLU A 14 11.22 9.26 -26.50
C GLU A 14 12.21 8.98 -25.38
N ALA A 15 12.41 7.70 -25.07
CA ALA A 15 13.56 7.31 -24.29
C ALA A 15 14.75 7.78 -25.12
N GLU A 16 15.29 8.94 -24.76
CA GLU A 16 16.64 9.25 -25.19
C GLU A 16 17.42 8.05 -24.68
N SER A 17 18.01 7.28 -25.59
CA SER A 17 19.01 6.29 -25.25
C SER A 17 20.02 7.03 -24.40
N THR A 18 19.91 6.83 -23.07
CA THR A 18 20.71 7.59 -22.13
C THR A 18 22.13 7.10 -22.27
N SER A 19 22.95 7.88 -22.99
CA SER A 19 24.36 7.55 -23.02
C SER A 19 24.92 7.55 -21.60
N THR A 20 25.73 6.56 -21.32
CA THR A 20 26.40 6.40 -20.03
C THR A 20 27.81 6.96 -20.13
N ASN A 21 28.11 7.96 -19.31
CA ASN A 21 29.42 8.58 -19.30
C ASN A 21 30.21 8.18 -18.07
N ILE A 22 31.36 7.58 -18.30
CA ILE A 22 32.32 7.19 -17.28
C ILE A 22 33.45 8.21 -17.30
N VAL A 23 33.71 8.87 -16.21
CA VAL A 23 34.89 9.71 -16.01
C VAL A 23 35.85 9.01 -15.04
N ALA A 24 36.86 8.35 -15.56
CA ALA A 24 37.93 7.77 -14.76
C ALA A 24 38.90 8.89 -14.29
N VAL A 25 39.10 8.99 -13.02
CA VAL A 25 39.98 9.95 -12.34
C VAL A 25 41.08 9.19 -11.62
N VAL A 26 42.28 9.19 -12.15
CA VAL A 26 43.38 8.33 -11.69
C VAL A 26 44.47 9.17 -11.06
N ASP A 27 44.76 8.87 -9.81
CA ASP A 27 45.92 9.40 -9.10
C ASP A 27 47.21 8.92 -9.76
N CYS A 28 48.05 9.84 -10.15
CA CYS A 28 49.38 9.59 -10.70
C CYS A 28 50.47 10.25 -9.82
N SER A 29 50.16 10.48 -8.54
CA SER A 29 51.14 10.94 -7.56
C SER A 29 52.30 9.97 -7.38
N THR A 30 53.36 10.41 -6.70
CA THR A 30 54.57 9.59 -6.58
C THR A 30 54.36 8.34 -5.73
N SER A 31 53.39 8.34 -4.79
CA SER A 31 53.04 7.20 -3.93
C SER A 31 52.49 6.03 -4.71
N MET A 32 51.76 6.32 -5.77
CA MET A 32 51.19 5.30 -6.66
C MET A 32 52.20 4.33 -7.28
N GLN A 33 53.47 4.73 -7.38
CA GLN A 33 54.54 3.82 -7.83
C GLN A 33 54.67 2.58 -6.92
N SER A 34 54.37 2.74 -5.64
CA SER A 34 54.43 1.63 -4.69
C SER A 34 53.07 0.96 -4.47
N SER A 35 51.98 1.71 -4.66
CA SER A 35 50.64 1.23 -4.41
C SER A 35 50.07 0.44 -5.60
N ASP A 36 50.42 0.79 -6.84
CA ASP A 36 50.06 0.04 -8.06
C ASP A 36 51.33 -0.30 -8.88
N SER A 37 52.28 -0.98 -8.24
CA SER A 37 53.57 -1.34 -8.85
C SER A 37 53.41 -2.26 -10.07
N ASP A 38 52.38 -3.04 -10.11
CA ASP A 38 52.09 -4.05 -11.15
C ASP A 38 51.13 -3.53 -12.23
N TRP A 39 50.80 -2.25 -12.23
CA TRP A 39 49.97 -1.57 -13.22
C TRP A 39 48.56 -2.15 -13.34
N LYS A 40 47.93 -2.48 -12.20
CA LYS A 40 46.62 -3.09 -12.16
C LYS A 40 45.48 -2.10 -12.49
N ILE A 41 45.63 -0.80 -12.24
CA ILE A 41 44.64 0.20 -12.64
C ILE A 41 44.57 0.32 -14.15
N PRO A 42 45.67 0.52 -14.94
CA PRO A 42 45.58 0.47 -16.40
C PRO A 42 45.02 -0.83 -16.93
N GLU A 43 45.43 -1.97 -16.38
CA GLU A 43 44.91 -3.29 -16.75
C GLU A 43 43.40 -3.42 -16.51
N SER A 44 42.91 -2.92 -15.37
CA SER A 44 41.46 -2.95 -15.05
C SER A 44 40.65 -1.98 -15.91
N LEU A 45 41.22 -0.84 -16.32
CA LEU A 45 40.59 0.04 -17.27
C LEU A 45 40.55 -0.56 -18.68
N ASP A 46 41.59 -1.28 -19.09
CA ASP A 46 41.58 -2.08 -20.34
C ASP A 46 40.52 -3.16 -20.31
N MET A 47 40.37 -3.85 -19.18
CA MET A 47 39.31 -4.84 -18.96
C MET A 47 37.92 -4.23 -19.05
N LEU A 48 37.71 -3.04 -18.45
CA LEU A 48 36.46 -2.29 -18.56
C LEU A 48 36.13 -1.98 -20.01
N VAL A 49 37.11 -1.54 -20.81
CA VAL A 49 36.94 -1.29 -22.24
C VAL A 49 36.53 -2.57 -22.98
N ASP A 50 37.19 -3.71 -22.70
CA ASP A 50 36.90 -4.99 -23.35
C ASP A 50 35.55 -5.60 -22.95
N MET A 51 35.06 -5.29 -21.75
CA MET A 51 33.76 -5.74 -21.29
C MET A 51 32.60 -4.96 -21.90
N CYS A 52 32.84 -3.74 -22.39
CA CYS A 52 31.84 -2.90 -23.03
C CYS A 52 31.89 -3.06 -24.56
N ASP A 53 30.75 -3.11 -25.23
CA ASP A 53 30.66 -2.99 -26.67
C ASP A 53 29.39 -2.20 -27.01
N ASP A 54 29.40 -0.93 -26.62
CA ASP A 54 28.27 -0.06 -26.80
C ASP A 54 28.74 1.37 -27.12
N GLU A 55 28.28 1.93 -28.22
CA GLU A 55 28.53 3.32 -28.61
C GLU A 55 27.93 4.33 -27.64
N GLN A 56 26.93 3.91 -26.84
CA GLN A 56 26.27 4.74 -25.83
C GLN A 56 27.11 4.82 -24.53
N VAL A 57 28.03 3.88 -24.30
CA VAL A 57 28.94 3.93 -23.15
C VAL A 57 30.20 4.68 -23.56
N ARG A 58 30.50 5.75 -22.89
CA ARG A 58 31.60 6.67 -23.22
C ARG A 58 32.56 6.83 -22.05
N LEU A 59 33.87 6.85 -22.33
CA LEU A 59 34.92 6.97 -21.33
C LEU A 59 35.70 8.27 -21.52
N SER A 60 35.92 8.96 -20.42
CA SER A 60 36.90 10.05 -20.29
C SER A 60 37.93 9.68 -19.25
N LEU A 61 39.17 10.09 -19.43
CA LEU A 61 40.26 9.87 -18.47
C LEU A 61 40.88 11.17 -18.02
N ILE A 62 40.93 11.37 -16.70
CA ILE A 62 41.66 12.44 -16.03
C ILE A 62 42.81 11.81 -15.24
N VAL A 63 43.98 12.34 -15.38
CA VAL A 63 45.14 11.97 -14.57
C VAL A 63 45.54 13.15 -13.69
N TYR A 64 45.91 12.90 -12.46
CA TYR A 64 46.23 13.98 -11.56
C TYR A 64 47.39 13.66 -10.60
N GLY A 65 47.92 14.72 -10.00
CA GLY A 65 48.93 14.70 -9.01
C GLY A 65 49.04 16.10 -8.40
N THR A 66 50.18 16.84 -8.53
CA THR A 66 50.28 18.27 -8.18
C THR A 66 49.33 19.16 -9.01
N SER A 67 48.93 18.71 -10.16
CA SER A 67 47.91 19.31 -11.07
C SER A 67 47.13 18.21 -11.74
N ALA A 68 45.96 18.54 -12.24
CA ALA A 68 45.12 17.62 -12.98
C ALA A 68 45.08 17.98 -14.47
N GLU A 69 44.92 16.97 -15.33
CA GLU A 69 44.74 17.15 -16.76
C GLU A 69 43.82 16.08 -17.33
N THR A 70 43.02 16.42 -18.34
CA THR A 70 42.24 15.49 -19.11
C THR A 70 43.11 14.81 -20.15
N ALA A 71 43.36 13.51 -20.01
CA ALA A 71 44.18 12.72 -20.93
C ALA A 71 43.45 12.50 -22.24
N PHE A 72 42.17 12.13 -22.17
CA PHE A 72 41.24 12.08 -23.27
C PHE A 72 39.78 12.24 -22.77
N ARG A 73 38.89 12.51 -23.72
CA ARG A 73 37.52 12.83 -23.37
C ARG A 73 36.54 12.20 -24.36
N ASP A 74 35.45 11.62 -23.83
CA ASP A 74 34.24 11.29 -24.56
C ASP A 74 34.45 10.25 -25.69
N PHE A 75 35.26 9.22 -25.42
CA PHE A 75 35.45 8.13 -26.36
C PHE A 75 34.40 7.05 -26.20
N PRO A 76 33.66 6.66 -27.28
CA PRO A 76 32.73 5.55 -27.23
C PRO A 76 33.46 4.21 -27.08
N LEU A 77 32.88 3.31 -26.27
CA LEU A 77 33.41 1.98 -25.99
C LEU A 77 32.84 0.91 -26.90
N SER A 78 32.72 1.20 -28.19
CA SER A 78 32.42 0.18 -29.20
C SER A 78 33.66 -0.62 -29.57
N ALA A 79 33.47 -1.88 -29.96
CA ALA A 79 34.56 -2.81 -30.29
C ALA A 79 35.60 -2.23 -31.26
N GLU A 80 35.20 -1.41 -32.22
CA GLU A 80 36.11 -0.76 -33.19
C GLU A 80 37.05 0.27 -32.54
N ASN A 81 36.67 0.83 -31.37
CA ASN A 81 37.41 1.84 -30.64
C ASN A 81 38.32 1.26 -29.55
N HIS A 82 38.16 0.04 -29.14
CA HIS A 82 38.85 -0.57 -27.99
C HIS A 82 40.38 -0.37 -28.07
N GLU A 83 41.00 -0.74 -29.20
CA GLU A 83 42.43 -0.62 -29.38
C GLU A 83 42.92 0.84 -29.21
N MET A 84 42.16 1.77 -29.73
CA MET A 84 42.51 3.18 -29.64
C MET A 84 42.39 3.68 -28.22
N VAL A 85 41.29 3.33 -27.50
CA VAL A 85 41.05 3.76 -26.11
C VAL A 85 42.10 3.18 -25.21
N LYS A 86 42.43 1.87 -25.29
CA LYS A 86 43.47 1.21 -24.52
C LYS A 86 44.84 1.82 -24.76
N LYS A 87 45.14 2.14 -25.99
CA LYS A 87 46.39 2.85 -26.33
C LYS A 87 46.48 4.22 -25.63
N GLN A 88 45.38 4.95 -25.55
CA GLN A 88 45.33 6.24 -24.83
C GLN A 88 45.49 6.05 -23.34
N ILE A 89 44.88 5.03 -22.74
CA ILE A 89 45.04 4.65 -21.34
C ILE A 89 46.50 4.36 -21.05
N HIS A 90 47.13 3.48 -21.84
CA HIS A 90 48.54 3.13 -21.65
C HIS A 90 49.46 4.32 -21.81
N GLN A 91 49.18 5.22 -22.75
CA GLN A 91 49.99 6.43 -22.96
C GLN A 91 49.86 7.39 -21.76
N ALA A 92 48.67 7.54 -21.25
CA ALA A 92 48.42 8.43 -20.11
C ALA A 92 48.97 7.91 -18.79
N LEU A 93 48.92 6.60 -18.55
CA LEU A 93 49.27 6.01 -17.27
C LEU A 93 50.63 5.31 -17.29
N MET A 94 50.87 4.37 -18.19
CA MET A 94 52.08 3.53 -18.16
C MET A 94 53.30 4.23 -18.79
N VAL A 95 53.11 4.91 -19.94
CA VAL A 95 54.23 5.63 -20.61
C VAL A 95 54.64 6.87 -19.80
N ARG A 96 53.69 7.60 -19.25
CA ARG A 96 53.91 8.76 -18.42
C ARG A 96 54.42 8.39 -17.03
N GLY A 97 53.86 7.31 -16.46
CA GLY A 97 54.20 6.83 -15.13
C GLY A 97 53.60 7.63 -13.97
N TYR A 98 53.60 7.03 -12.79
CA TYR A 98 53.16 7.65 -11.54
C TYR A 98 54.25 8.59 -10.98
N ASN A 99 54.30 9.82 -11.49
CA ASN A 99 55.32 10.78 -11.09
C ASN A 99 54.86 12.26 -11.07
N LEU A 100 53.57 12.49 -10.98
CA LEU A 100 52.97 13.83 -10.99
C LEU A 100 53.06 14.55 -9.61
N GLY A 101 53.77 13.98 -8.66
CA GLY A 101 54.13 14.63 -7.39
C GLY A 101 53.08 14.43 -6.32
N GLN A 102 52.38 15.51 -5.89
CA GLN A 102 51.40 15.49 -4.79
C GLN A 102 50.03 15.03 -5.25
N THR A 103 49.06 14.93 -4.34
CA THR A 103 47.69 14.44 -4.55
C THR A 103 46.69 15.60 -4.40
N ASP A 104 46.29 16.23 -5.52
CA ASP A 104 45.28 17.30 -5.52
C ASP A 104 43.95 16.79 -6.12
N THR A 105 43.20 16.06 -5.31
CA THR A 105 41.92 15.43 -5.70
C THR A 105 40.84 16.45 -6.08
N GLY A 106 40.81 17.61 -5.40
CA GLY A 106 39.90 18.69 -5.69
C GLY A 106 40.06 19.24 -7.10
N ALA A 107 41.31 19.48 -7.54
CA ALA A 107 41.57 19.92 -8.91
C ALA A 107 41.14 18.89 -9.96
N ALA A 108 41.26 17.59 -9.68
CA ALA A 108 40.85 16.53 -10.59
C ALA A 108 39.30 16.44 -10.69
N LEU A 109 38.61 16.50 -9.55
CA LEU A 109 37.15 16.50 -9.51
C LEU A 109 36.55 17.76 -10.14
N GLY A 110 37.24 18.92 -10.03
CA GLY A 110 36.86 20.13 -10.75
C GLY A 110 36.90 19.97 -12.28
N LEU A 111 37.88 19.21 -12.82
CA LEU A 111 37.89 18.86 -14.23
C LEU A 111 36.80 17.85 -14.59
N ALA A 112 36.49 16.88 -13.71
CA ALA A 112 35.41 15.94 -13.90
C ALA A 112 34.05 16.68 -13.97
N GLN A 113 33.83 17.66 -13.08
CA GLN A 113 32.64 18.51 -13.14
C GLN A 113 32.50 19.22 -14.49
N GLN A 114 33.56 19.81 -15.01
CA GLN A 114 33.52 20.49 -16.31
C GLN A 114 33.18 19.55 -17.48
N ILE A 115 33.56 18.28 -17.41
CA ILE A 115 33.18 17.26 -18.38
C ILE A 115 31.70 16.95 -18.25
N LEU A 116 31.24 16.69 -17.02
CA LEU A 116 29.87 16.26 -16.72
C LEU A 116 28.83 17.35 -16.95
N GLU A 117 29.15 18.63 -16.71
CA GLU A 117 28.27 19.76 -17.00
C GLU A 117 27.87 19.86 -18.50
N GLN A 118 28.69 19.34 -19.38
CA GLN A 118 28.41 19.31 -20.83
C GLN A 118 27.62 18.06 -21.24
N GLN A 119 27.41 17.14 -20.30
CA GLN A 119 26.72 15.87 -20.47
C GLN A 119 25.49 15.76 -19.56
N ALA A 120 24.84 16.89 -19.26
CA ALA A 120 23.68 16.95 -18.40
C ALA A 120 22.50 16.11 -18.95
N GLY A 121 21.81 15.39 -18.08
CA GLY A 121 20.68 14.54 -18.44
C GLY A 121 21.05 13.13 -18.89
N GLN A 122 22.32 12.75 -18.82
CA GLN A 122 22.83 11.42 -19.14
C GLN A 122 23.15 10.63 -17.86
N ASN A 123 23.36 9.34 -17.99
CA ASN A 123 23.80 8.50 -16.88
C ASN A 123 25.29 8.76 -16.61
N ASN A 124 25.62 9.49 -15.56
CA ASN A 124 26.96 9.97 -15.31
C ASN A 124 27.59 9.27 -14.09
N MET A 125 28.82 8.76 -14.30
CA MET A 125 29.58 8.09 -13.25
C MET A 125 31.03 8.61 -13.20
N VAL A 126 31.55 8.74 -12.00
CA VAL A 126 32.99 8.99 -11.75
C VAL A 126 33.61 7.77 -11.09
N LEU A 127 34.77 7.35 -11.60
CA LEU A 127 35.64 6.34 -11.01
C LEU A 127 36.91 7.01 -10.50
N LEU A 128 37.01 7.13 -9.19
CA LEU A 128 38.20 7.75 -8.56
C LEU A 128 39.11 6.65 -8.02
N PHE A 129 40.37 6.65 -8.46
CA PHE A 129 41.45 5.80 -7.97
C PHE A 129 42.50 6.67 -7.28
N THR A 130 42.81 6.37 -6.00
CA THR A 130 43.85 7.10 -5.22
C THR A 130 44.43 6.20 -4.15
N ASP A 131 45.64 6.50 -3.72
CA ASP A 131 46.34 5.78 -2.64
C ASP A 131 46.62 6.63 -1.40
N GLY A 132 46.06 7.84 -1.30
CA GLY A 132 46.40 8.73 -0.22
C GLY A 132 45.41 9.89 0.02
N ALA A 133 45.60 10.51 1.15
CA ALA A 133 44.93 11.73 1.53
C ALA A 133 45.34 12.93 0.64
N ILE A 134 44.52 13.95 0.60
CA ILE A 134 44.80 15.19 -0.12
C ILE A 134 46.09 15.82 0.36
N ARG A 135 47.00 16.07 -0.56
CA ARG A 135 48.26 16.78 -0.35
C ARG A 135 48.48 17.78 -1.48
N ALA A 136 47.89 18.95 -1.33
CA ALA A 136 47.88 20.00 -2.33
C ALA A 136 48.59 21.28 -1.83
N THR A 137 49.92 21.22 -1.63
CA THR A 137 50.70 22.33 -1.04
C THR A 137 51.63 23.06 -2.02
N ARG A 138 51.42 22.81 -3.34
CA ARG A 138 52.26 23.44 -4.40
C ARG A 138 51.42 24.33 -5.30
N ASN A 139 52.07 25.19 -6.04
CA ASN A 139 51.45 26.06 -7.06
C ASN A 139 50.38 27.02 -6.51
N GLY A 140 50.46 27.41 -5.23
CA GLY A 140 49.49 28.29 -4.57
C GLY A 140 48.23 27.57 -4.11
N ARG A 141 48.21 26.25 -4.16
CA ARG A 141 47.13 25.40 -3.62
C ARG A 141 47.39 25.07 -2.16
N THR A 142 46.35 24.80 -1.41
CA THR A 142 46.37 24.25 -0.05
C THR A 142 45.47 23.07 0.06
N ASN A 143 45.64 22.24 1.08
CA ASN A 143 44.70 21.09 1.30
C ASN A 143 43.28 21.60 1.47
N GLU A 144 43.06 22.67 2.23
CA GLU A 144 41.74 23.24 2.46
C GLU A 144 41.03 23.67 1.16
N ILE A 145 41.78 24.20 0.17
CA ILE A 145 41.24 24.53 -1.14
C ILE A 145 40.79 23.25 -1.88
N SER A 146 41.62 22.20 -1.86
CA SER A 146 41.29 20.93 -2.51
C SER A 146 40.08 20.23 -1.84
N GLU A 147 40.04 20.22 -0.50
CA GLU A 147 38.92 19.69 0.28
C GLU A 147 37.60 20.44 -0.03
N GLN A 148 37.64 21.79 -0.08
CA GLN A 148 36.45 22.57 -0.48
C GLN A 148 35.96 22.26 -1.90
N GLU A 149 36.90 22.00 -2.82
CA GLU A 149 36.54 21.59 -4.19
C GLU A 149 35.96 20.18 -4.25
N VAL A 150 36.46 19.25 -3.39
CA VAL A 150 35.85 17.92 -3.22
C VAL A 150 34.41 18.03 -2.70
N ASP A 151 34.20 18.85 -1.66
CA ASP A 151 32.89 19.12 -1.11
C ASP A 151 31.91 19.75 -2.13
N ALA A 152 32.43 20.75 -2.88
CA ALA A 152 31.65 21.39 -3.95
C ALA A 152 31.28 20.39 -5.06
N PHE A 153 32.21 19.54 -5.45
CA PHE A 153 31.96 18.49 -6.42
C PHE A 153 30.95 17.46 -5.88
N ALA A 154 31.05 17.03 -4.62
CA ALA A 154 30.11 16.10 -4.02
C ALA A 154 28.69 16.67 -3.99
N ALA A 155 28.53 17.97 -3.71
CA ALA A 155 27.24 18.66 -3.80
C ALA A 155 26.72 18.74 -5.26
N PHE A 156 27.61 19.07 -6.22
CA PHE A 156 27.26 19.04 -7.64
C PHE A 156 26.82 17.65 -8.07
N ALA A 157 27.56 16.61 -7.71
CA ALA A 157 27.26 15.23 -8.06
C ALA A 157 25.90 14.77 -7.50
N GLN A 158 25.63 15.08 -6.22
CA GLN A 158 24.34 14.81 -5.59
C GLN A 158 23.16 15.48 -6.32
N ASN A 159 23.32 16.78 -6.65
CA ASN A 159 22.26 17.56 -7.30
C ASN A 159 21.99 17.13 -8.75
N ASN A 160 22.98 16.53 -9.41
CA ASN A 160 22.89 16.12 -10.82
C ASN A 160 22.79 14.59 -11.02
N GLY A 161 22.63 13.83 -9.93
CA GLY A 161 22.49 12.36 -10.01
C GLY A 161 23.76 11.65 -10.46
N VAL A 162 24.95 12.26 -10.27
CA VAL A 162 26.24 11.65 -10.63
C VAL A 162 26.66 10.67 -9.53
N VAL A 163 26.86 9.41 -9.89
CA VAL A 163 27.36 8.39 -8.97
C VAL A 163 28.88 8.44 -8.92
N VAL A 164 29.47 8.57 -7.73
CA VAL A 164 30.92 8.62 -7.53
C VAL A 164 31.40 7.37 -6.83
N ASN A 165 32.05 6.49 -7.58
CA ASN A 165 32.65 5.27 -7.05
C ASN A 165 34.13 5.51 -6.77
N THR A 166 34.59 5.11 -5.60
CA THR A 166 35.96 5.41 -5.14
C THR A 166 36.68 4.15 -4.73
N LEU A 167 37.93 4.02 -5.17
CA LEU A 167 38.81 2.95 -4.79
C LEU A 167 40.05 3.54 -4.11
N GLY A 168 40.24 3.21 -2.83
CA GLY A 168 41.40 3.57 -2.08
C GLY A 168 42.41 2.43 -2.05
N LEU A 169 43.61 2.63 -2.66
CA LEU A 169 44.71 1.66 -2.67
C LEU A 169 45.69 1.97 -1.54
N PHE A 170 45.67 1.19 -0.49
CA PHE A 170 46.53 1.39 0.64
C PHE A 170 47.51 0.24 0.77
N ASN A 171 48.74 0.47 0.39
CA ASN A 171 49.77 -0.56 0.59
C ASN A 171 50.05 -0.79 2.10
N LYS A 172 50.56 -1.96 2.44
CA LYS A 172 50.83 -2.37 3.83
C LYS A 172 51.87 -1.50 4.58
N GLN A 173 52.47 -0.55 3.88
CA GLN A 173 53.51 0.36 4.45
C GLN A 173 52.98 1.80 4.58
N ALA A 174 51.74 2.06 4.17
CA ALA A 174 51.11 3.37 4.31
C ALA A 174 50.97 3.78 5.79
N ASP A 175 51.12 5.03 6.10
CA ASP A 175 50.89 5.58 7.44
C ASP A 175 49.43 5.45 7.81
N ALA A 176 49.13 4.86 8.97
CA ALA A 176 47.76 4.62 9.39
C ALA A 176 46.94 5.93 9.52
N ALA A 177 47.55 7.03 9.92
CA ALA A 177 46.87 8.30 10.02
C ALA A 177 46.55 8.93 8.63
N ASP A 178 47.43 8.72 7.65
CA ASP A 178 47.16 9.13 6.26
C ASP A 178 46.03 8.28 5.63
N VAL A 179 45.99 6.99 5.92
CA VAL A 179 44.92 6.09 5.46
C VAL A 179 43.57 6.51 6.05
N GLU A 180 43.51 6.75 7.37
CA GLU A 180 42.28 7.18 8.05
C GLU A 180 41.75 8.49 7.45
N THR A 181 42.62 9.48 7.23
CA THR A 181 42.26 10.75 6.61
C THR A 181 41.74 10.56 5.18
N ALA A 182 42.39 9.73 4.37
CA ALA A 182 41.94 9.43 3.01
C ALA A 182 40.58 8.72 2.98
N GLU A 183 40.36 7.78 3.90
CA GLU A 183 39.08 7.07 4.03
C GLU A 183 37.96 8.02 4.44
N GLU A 184 38.21 9.00 5.33
CA GLU A 184 37.24 10.04 5.69
C GLU A 184 36.88 10.90 4.48
N GLU A 185 37.85 11.40 3.72
CA GLU A 185 37.68 12.21 2.52
C GLU A 185 36.86 11.45 1.43
N LEU A 186 37.20 10.19 1.18
CA LEU A 186 36.50 9.35 0.19
C LEU A 186 35.11 8.96 0.64
N SER A 187 34.88 8.81 1.95
CA SER A 187 33.55 8.45 2.50
C SER A 187 32.51 9.56 2.28
N ILE A 188 32.95 10.82 2.22
CA ILE A 188 32.07 11.98 1.94
C ILE A 188 31.46 11.84 0.55
N LEU A 189 32.25 11.49 -0.47
CA LEU A 189 31.80 11.29 -1.83
C LEU A 189 30.74 10.18 -1.89
N ARG A 190 31.02 9.04 -1.26
CA ARG A 190 30.08 7.91 -1.14
C ARG A 190 28.75 8.35 -0.51
N SER A 191 28.83 8.99 0.68
CA SER A 191 27.63 9.32 1.46
C SER A 191 26.69 10.30 0.74
N LYS A 192 27.20 11.21 -0.06
CA LYS A 192 26.43 12.21 -0.81
C LYS A 192 25.91 11.71 -2.16
N THR A 193 26.60 10.75 -2.80
CA THR A 193 26.28 10.34 -4.18
C THR A 193 25.71 8.93 -4.32
N GLY A 194 25.68 8.16 -3.23
CA GLY A 194 25.21 6.77 -3.24
C GLY A 194 26.14 5.78 -3.95
N GLY A 195 27.35 6.21 -4.34
CA GLY A 195 28.35 5.34 -4.98
C GLY A 195 29.01 4.36 -4.01
N MET A 196 29.83 3.47 -4.56
CA MET A 196 30.61 2.49 -3.79
C MET A 196 31.93 3.11 -3.31
N TYR A 197 32.36 2.70 -2.14
CA TYR A 197 33.75 2.87 -1.69
C TYR A 197 34.33 1.50 -1.41
N GLN A 198 35.49 1.22 -2.00
CA GLN A 198 36.24 0.00 -1.71
C GLN A 198 37.66 0.34 -1.29
N ARG A 199 38.04 -0.19 -0.15
CA ARG A 199 39.46 -0.25 0.27
C ARG A 199 40.09 -1.48 -0.35
N VAL A 200 41.26 -1.29 -0.98
CA VAL A 200 42.10 -2.35 -1.57
C VAL A 200 43.46 -2.32 -0.98
N ASP A 201 43.84 -3.37 -0.26
CA ASP A 201 45.15 -3.56 0.34
C ASP A 201 46.12 -4.33 -0.58
N ASP A 202 45.59 -5.04 -1.60
CA ASP A 202 46.32 -5.75 -2.64
C ASP A 202 45.83 -5.31 -4.02
N PRO A 203 46.68 -4.75 -4.88
CA PRO A 203 46.25 -4.36 -6.22
C PRO A 203 45.65 -5.46 -7.08
N ALA A 204 45.88 -6.74 -6.73
CA ALA A 204 45.28 -7.87 -7.42
C ALA A 204 43.74 -7.92 -7.30
N ASP A 205 43.17 -7.22 -6.29
CA ASP A 205 41.73 -7.16 -6.08
C ASP A 205 41.05 -6.03 -6.88
N ILE A 206 41.77 -5.18 -7.61
CA ILE A 206 41.22 -4.06 -8.42
C ILE A 206 40.31 -4.57 -9.54
N PRO A 207 40.64 -5.62 -10.28
CA PRO A 207 39.77 -6.14 -11.33
C PRO A 207 38.35 -6.50 -10.82
N ASP A 208 38.24 -7.17 -9.67
CA ASP A 208 36.95 -7.59 -9.09
C ASP A 208 36.07 -6.35 -8.78
N PHE A 209 36.66 -5.28 -8.28
CA PHE A 209 35.96 -4.02 -8.07
C PHE A 209 35.41 -3.43 -9.39
N VAL A 210 36.21 -3.44 -10.44
CA VAL A 210 35.81 -2.89 -11.75
C VAL A 210 34.71 -3.72 -12.39
N ILE A 211 34.73 -5.05 -12.21
CA ILE A 211 33.66 -5.94 -12.66
C ILE A 211 32.34 -5.62 -11.96
N GLN A 212 32.35 -5.56 -10.62
CA GLN A 212 31.15 -5.25 -9.82
C GLN A 212 30.59 -3.86 -10.18
N LEU A 213 31.48 -2.92 -10.41
CA LEU A 213 31.14 -1.56 -10.78
C LEU A 213 30.49 -1.49 -12.16
N LEU A 214 30.99 -2.23 -13.13
CA LEU A 214 30.42 -2.30 -14.48
C LEU A 214 29.06 -2.97 -14.44
N ALA A 215 28.90 -4.04 -13.66
CA ALA A 215 27.61 -4.69 -13.47
C ALA A 215 26.56 -3.70 -12.92
N GLY A 216 26.95 -2.88 -11.93
CA GLY A 216 26.08 -1.81 -11.42
C GLY A 216 25.80 -0.69 -12.43
N LEU A 217 26.78 -0.35 -13.27
CA LEU A 217 26.65 0.68 -14.30
C LEU A 217 25.68 0.26 -15.42
N LEU A 218 25.79 -0.99 -15.84
CA LEU A 218 24.95 -1.55 -16.91
C LEU A 218 23.60 -2.05 -16.38
N ASP A 219 23.34 -1.86 -15.08
CA ASP A 219 22.13 -2.38 -14.42
C ASP A 219 21.92 -3.89 -14.68
N VAL A 220 23.02 -4.64 -14.75
CA VAL A 220 22.98 -6.08 -14.97
C VAL A 220 23.30 -6.83 -13.67
N LYS A 221 22.70 -8.01 -13.52
CA LYS A 221 23.04 -8.92 -12.40
C LYS A 221 24.17 -9.82 -12.80
N THR A 222 25.13 -9.96 -11.91
CA THR A 222 26.24 -10.89 -12.11
C THR A 222 25.75 -12.34 -12.03
N LEU A 223 26.28 -13.17 -12.94
CA LEU A 223 26.11 -14.60 -12.92
C LEU A 223 27.23 -15.21 -12.07
N ASP A 224 26.86 -15.91 -11.00
CA ASP A 224 27.82 -16.58 -10.13
C ASP A 224 28.43 -17.80 -10.81
N LEU A 225 29.65 -17.65 -11.25
CA LEU A 225 30.47 -18.70 -11.85
C LEU A 225 31.66 -19.10 -10.92
N SER A 226 31.58 -18.82 -9.63
CA SER A 226 32.66 -19.03 -8.65
C SER A 226 32.92 -20.51 -8.33
N SER A 227 32.02 -21.43 -8.67
CA SER A 227 32.07 -22.85 -8.31
C SER A 227 32.10 -23.78 -9.55
N PRO A 228 33.15 -23.71 -10.38
CA PRO A 228 33.23 -24.55 -11.57
C PRO A 228 33.47 -26.04 -11.19
N THR A 229 33.15 -26.91 -12.13
CA THR A 229 33.33 -28.33 -11.97
C THR A 229 34.69 -28.76 -12.57
N GLU A 230 35.49 -29.49 -11.80
CA GLU A 230 36.73 -30.08 -12.31
C GLU A 230 36.43 -31.17 -13.36
N THR A 231 37.06 -31.08 -14.52
CA THR A 231 36.85 -32.04 -15.62
C THR A 231 38.13 -32.24 -16.45
N THR A 232 38.03 -33.05 -17.51
CA THR A 232 39.10 -33.22 -18.48
C THR A 232 38.52 -33.07 -19.90
N VAL A 233 39.21 -32.30 -20.72
CA VAL A 233 38.88 -32.14 -22.14
C VAL A 233 40.08 -32.53 -22.96
N ASP A 234 39.91 -33.49 -23.89
CA ASP A 234 41.02 -34.05 -24.71
C ASP A 234 42.24 -34.54 -23.90
N GLY A 235 41.96 -35.07 -22.70
CA GLY A 235 43.01 -35.59 -21.78
C GLY A 235 43.77 -34.50 -21.02
N LYS A 236 43.37 -33.25 -21.13
CA LYS A 236 43.92 -32.13 -20.38
C LYS A 236 42.99 -31.74 -19.24
N HIS A 237 43.54 -31.30 -18.13
CA HIS A 237 42.79 -30.76 -17.02
C HIS A 237 42.06 -29.48 -17.41
N ALA A 238 40.80 -29.34 -16.97
CA ALA A 238 39.97 -28.19 -17.25
C ALA A 238 38.97 -27.91 -16.10
N TRP A 239 38.59 -26.66 -15.95
CA TRP A 239 37.48 -26.21 -15.11
C TRP A 239 36.27 -25.89 -16.02
N GLN A 240 35.13 -26.48 -15.72
CA GLN A 240 33.88 -26.31 -16.45
C GLN A 240 33.00 -25.34 -15.73
N TYR A 241 32.53 -24.28 -16.43
CA TYR A 241 31.60 -23.28 -16.00
C TYR A 241 30.31 -23.44 -16.80
N ASP A 242 29.20 -23.65 -16.08
CA ASP A 242 27.90 -23.88 -16.71
C ASP A 242 26.99 -22.66 -16.54
N PHE A 243 26.26 -22.31 -17.60
CA PHE A 243 25.28 -21.25 -17.62
C PHE A 243 24.17 -21.54 -18.62
N SER A 244 23.05 -20.81 -18.54
CA SER A 244 21.90 -21.01 -19.43
C SER A 244 21.46 -19.69 -20.05
N ILE A 245 21.25 -19.71 -21.36
CA ILE A 245 20.64 -18.60 -22.09
C ILE A 245 19.15 -18.90 -22.21
N SER A 246 18.34 -18.21 -21.39
CA SER A 246 16.94 -18.57 -21.17
C SER A 246 15.96 -17.85 -22.08
N ASP A 247 16.27 -16.64 -22.53
CA ASP A 247 15.33 -15.85 -23.32
C ASP A 247 15.96 -15.24 -24.57
N GLN A 248 15.10 -14.73 -25.47
CA GLN A 248 15.50 -14.21 -26.76
C GLN A 248 16.00 -12.77 -26.74
N TYR A 249 15.84 -12.08 -25.62
CA TYR A 249 16.24 -10.68 -25.48
C TYR A 249 17.63 -10.54 -24.87
N ILE A 250 18.29 -11.66 -24.57
CA ILE A 250 19.70 -11.65 -24.21
C ILE A 250 20.50 -11.42 -25.50
N LYS A 251 21.09 -10.24 -25.60
CA LYS A 251 21.95 -9.85 -26.73
C LYS A 251 23.26 -10.61 -26.69
N ASP A 252 23.93 -10.55 -25.55
CA ASP A 252 25.16 -11.28 -25.32
C ASP A 252 25.33 -11.69 -23.86
N LEU A 253 26.23 -12.65 -23.66
CA LEU A 253 26.77 -13.03 -22.36
C LEU A 253 28.24 -12.70 -22.34
N THR A 254 28.64 -11.85 -21.42
CA THR A 254 30.07 -11.58 -21.15
C THR A 254 30.53 -12.38 -19.96
N VAL A 255 31.63 -13.13 -20.09
CA VAL A 255 32.30 -13.87 -19.00
C VAL A 255 33.73 -13.38 -18.88
N VAL A 256 34.14 -13.10 -17.64
CA VAL A 256 35.44 -12.55 -17.30
C VAL A 256 36.17 -13.47 -16.35
N TRP A 257 37.43 -13.78 -16.66
CA TRP A 257 38.35 -14.44 -15.75
C TRP A 257 39.50 -13.48 -15.44
N PRO A 258 39.68 -13.06 -14.19
CA PRO A 258 40.83 -12.28 -13.76
C PRO A 258 42.09 -13.18 -13.60
N ALA A 259 42.53 -13.74 -14.71
CA ALA A 259 43.66 -14.66 -14.74
C ALA A 259 44.61 -14.35 -15.91
N PRO A 260 45.92 -14.40 -15.68
CA PRO A 260 46.88 -14.14 -16.75
C PRO A 260 46.83 -15.21 -17.84
N VAL A 261 46.97 -14.78 -19.10
CA VAL A 261 46.98 -15.68 -20.27
C VAL A 261 47.96 -16.87 -20.13
N SER A 262 49.03 -16.69 -19.36
CA SER A 262 50.04 -17.77 -19.09
C SER A 262 49.45 -19.01 -18.37
N VAL A 263 48.32 -18.81 -17.67
CA VAL A 263 47.62 -19.90 -16.93
C VAL A 263 46.70 -20.69 -17.86
N ILE A 264 46.29 -20.11 -18.97
CA ILE A 264 45.29 -20.67 -19.87
C ILE A 264 45.96 -21.37 -21.04
N GLN A 265 45.65 -22.66 -21.22
CA GLN A 265 46.12 -23.41 -22.37
C GLN A 265 45.15 -23.30 -23.53
N ASP A 266 43.87 -23.42 -23.24
CA ASP A 266 42.78 -23.29 -24.21
C ASP A 266 41.47 -22.94 -23.50
N ILE A 267 40.51 -22.38 -24.23
CA ILE A 267 39.16 -22.20 -23.79
C ILE A 267 38.27 -22.84 -24.85
N LEU A 268 37.39 -23.72 -24.39
CA LEU A 268 36.41 -24.37 -25.25
C LEU A 268 35.00 -24.00 -24.81
N ILE A 269 34.09 -23.94 -25.77
CA ILE A 269 32.67 -23.74 -25.52
C ILE A 269 31.85 -24.89 -26.09
N SER A 270 30.84 -25.31 -25.36
CA SER A 270 29.86 -26.34 -25.79
C SER A 270 28.47 -25.82 -25.50
N GLY A 271 27.52 -26.03 -26.38
CA GLY A 271 26.13 -25.63 -26.20
C GLY A 271 25.28 -25.83 -27.47
N PRO A 272 24.07 -25.29 -27.52
CA PRO A 272 23.18 -25.46 -28.66
C PRO A 272 23.78 -24.97 -29.98
N ALA A 273 24.65 -23.99 -29.94
CA ALA A 273 25.31 -23.44 -31.12
C ALA A 273 26.43 -24.34 -31.70
N THR A 274 26.94 -25.28 -30.93
CA THR A 274 27.97 -26.22 -31.31
C THR A 274 27.47 -27.69 -31.39
N ASP A 275 26.15 -27.85 -31.47
CA ASP A 275 25.50 -29.17 -31.38
C ASP A 275 25.95 -30.01 -30.19
N GLY A 276 26.27 -29.36 -29.06
CA GLY A 276 26.77 -29.98 -27.82
C GLY A 276 28.23 -30.44 -27.88
N THR A 277 28.99 -30.09 -28.93
CA THR A 277 30.41 -30.43 -29.06
C THR A 277 31.26 -29.29 -28.45
N ALA A 278 32.27 -29.62 -27.67
CA ALA A 278 33.24 -28.65 -27.17
C ALA A 278 34.17 -28.19 -28.30
N VAL A 279 34.11 -26.90 -28.63
CA VAL A 279 34.89 -26.30 -29.72
C VAL A 279 35.91 -25.32 -29.11
N SER A 280 37.18 -25.45 -29.53
CA SER A 280 38.24 -24.55 -29.06
C SER A 280 38.10 -23.18 -29.67
N LEU A 281 38.11 -22.15 -28.84
CA LEU A 281 38.13 -20.76 -29.24
C LEU A 281 39.45 -20.32 -29.88
N ASN A 282 40.52 -21.11 -29.74
CA ASN A 282 41.77 -20.87 -30.43
C ASN A 282 41.70 -21.07 -31.95
N ASN A 283 40.78 -21.90 -32.37
CA ASN A 283 40.57 -22.26 -33.78
C ASN A 283 39.37 -21.55 -34.40
N TRP A 284 38.72 -20.63 -33.61
CA TRP A 284 37.56 -19.91 -34.04
C TRP A 284 37.92 -18.81 -34.99
N THR A 285 37.30 -18.77 -36.16
CA THR A 285 37.38 -17.64 -37.09
C THR A 285 36.36 -16.61 -36.70
N ASP A 286 36.80 -15.36 -36.47
CA ASP A 286 35.93 -14.24 -36.15
C ASP A 286 34.71 -14.19 -37.10
N GLY A 287 33.51 -14.15 -36.50
CA GLY A 287 32.30 -13.74 -37.21
C GLY A 287 31.01 -14.49 -36.96
N GLU A 288 30.96 -15.58 -36.17
CA GLU A 288 29.67 -16.26 -36.13
C GLU A 288 28.85 -16.04 -34.88
N TRP A 289 29.41 -15.97 -33.69
CA TRP A 289 28.62 -15.73 -32.45
C TRP A 289 29.45 -15.69 -31.15
N VAL A 290 30.75 -15.95 -31.22
CA VAL A 290 31.66 -15.78 -30.04
C VAL A 290 32.78 -14.87 -30.44
N SER A 291 32.91 -13.75 -29.76
CA SER A 291 34.08 -12.89 -29.84
C SER A 291 34.93 -13.11 -28.59
N THR A 292 36.23 -13.30 -28.78
CA THR A 292 37.19 -13.36 -27.68
C THR A 292 38.14 -12.18 -27.80
N THR A 293 38.18 -11.37 -26.78
CA THR A 293 39.21 -10.34 -26.69
C THR A 293 40.50 -10.98 -26.21
N ARG A 294 41.18 -11.68 -27.10
CA ARG A 294 42.56 -12.11 -26.86
C ARG A 294 43.50 -10.95 -27.15
N TYR A 295 43.88 -10.30 -26.05
CA TYR A 295 44.80 -9.20 -26.15
C TYR A 295 46.25 -9.68 -26.29
N ASN A 296 46.94 -9.06 -27.20
CA ASN A 296 48.35 -9.25 -27.42
C ASN A 296 49.16 -9.06 -26.14
N ALA A 297 49.70 -10.16 -25.64
CA ALA A 297 50.88 -10.28 -24.82
C ALA A 297 50.92 -9.77 -23.37
N LYS A 298 49.88 -9.84 -22.60
CA LYS A 298 49.90 -10.01 -21.12
C LYS A 298 48.76 -9.37 -20.35
N PRO A 299 47.53 -9.46 -20.73
CA PRO A 299 46.51 -9.04 -19.77
C PRO A 299 46.44 -10.09 -18.63
N GLY A 300 46.29 -9.58 -17.41
CA GLY A 300 46.00 -10.39 -16.24
C GLY A 300 44.55 -10.89 -16.20
N TYR A 301 43.80 -10.77 -17.31
CA TYR A 301 42.40 -11.13 -17.42
C TYR A 301 42.08 -11.78 -18.78
N GLN A 302 40.91 -12.44 -18.87
CA GLN A 302 40.32 -12.91 -20.13
C GLN A 302 38.86 -12.51 -20.16
N VAL A 303 38.40 -11.97 -21.27
CA VAL A 303 37.00 -11.67 -21.53
C VAL A 303 36.51 -12.51 -22.70
N ILE A 304 35.38 -13.17 -22.53
CA ILE A 304 34.68 -13.86 -23.62
C ILE A 304 33.30 -13.24 -23.71
N ARG A 305 32.92 -12.86 -24.92
CA ARG A 305 31.57 -12.41 -25.22
C ARG A 305 30.92 -13.40 -26.16
N ILE A 306 29.76 -13.89 -25.80
CA ILE A 306 28.93 -14.78 -26.57
C ILE A 306 27.76 -13.98 -27.10
N ASP A 307 27.80 -13.65 -28.37
CA ASP A 307 26.67 -13.01 -29.07
C ASP A 307 25.62 -14.08 -29.34
N THR A 308 24.45 -13.92 -28.77
CA THR A 308 23.38 -14.90 -28.91
C THR A 308 22.48 -14.60 -30.10
N ASP A 309 22.48 -13.35 -30.62
CA ASP A 309 21.57 -12.85 -31.66
C ASP A 309 20.12 -13.36 -31.49
N GLY A 310 19.69 -13.55 -30.22
CA GLY A 310 18.36 -13.99 -29.82
C GLY A 310 17.96 -15.40 -30.23
N GLN A 311 18.81 -16.17 -30.90
CA GLN A 311 18.41 -17.42 -31.56
C GLN A 311 18.95 -18.71 -30.92
N LYS A 312 19.92 -18.65 -30.02
CA LYS A 312 20.63 -19.85 -29.53
C LYS A 312 20.40 -20.07 -28.02
N LYS A 313 19.13 -20.27 -27.67
CA LYS A 313 18.76 -20.57 -26.28
C LYS A 313 19.17 -21.98 -25.86
N GLY A 314 19.53 -22.14 -24.59
CA GLY A 314 19.83 -23.41 -23.97
C GLY A 314 21.00 -23.36 -23.02
N ASP A 315 21.43 -24.54 -22.59
CA ASP A 315 22.53 -24.70 -21.62
C ASP A 315 23.87 -24.71 -22.36
N TYR A 316 24.80 -23.94 -21.84
CA TYR A 316 26.17 -23.82 -22.32
C TYR A 316 27.16 -24.23 -21.23
N SER A 317 28.31 -24.76 -21.65
CA SER A 317 29.47 -25.00 -20.78
C SER A 317 30.70 -24.35 -21.42
N VAL A 318 31.45 -23.59 -20.64
CA VAL A 318 32.78 -23.12 -21.01
C VAL A 318 33.83 -23.92 -20.24
N PHE A 319 34.79 -24.45 -20.94
CA PHE A 319 35.89 -25.23 -20.39
C PHE A 319 37.17 -24.40 -20.43
N PHE A 320 37.68 -24.12 -19.26
CA PHE A 320 38.94 -23.40 -19.07
C PHE A 320 40.07 -24.40 -18.86
N VAL A 321 40.83 -24.68 -19.91
CA VAL A 321 41.91 -25.66 -19.88
C VAL A 321 43.16 -25.05 -19.26
N THR A 322 43.62 -25.60 -18.17
CA THR A 322 44.71 -25.08 -17.38
C THR A 322 45.48 -26.21 -16.65
N ASN A 323 46.71 -25.91 -16.22
CA ASN A 323 47.45 -26.78 -15.32
C ASN A 323 47.24 -26.43 -13.82
N GLU A 324 46.50 -25.39 -13.52
CA GLU A 324 46.25 -24.95 -12.16
C GLU A 324 45.28 -25.92 -11.45
N ALA A 325 45.65 -26.32 -10.24
CA ALA A 325 44.87 -27.23 -9.42
C ALA A 325 43.68 -26.55 -8.73
N THR A 326 43.69 -25.21 -8.67
CA THR A 326 42.58 -24.42 -8.13
C THR A 326 41.81 -23.73 -9.26
N PRO A 327 40.47 -23.68 -9.16
CA PRO A 327 39.68 -22.96 -10.15
C PRO A 327 40.02 -21.46 -10.12
N VAL A 328 39.99 -20.86 -11.29
CA VAL A 328 40.01 -19.42 -11.39
C VAL A 328 38.57 -18.94 -11.24
N ALA A 329 38.33 -18.02 -10.32
CA ALA A 329 37.02 -17.43 -10.20
C ALA A 329 36.62 -16.75 -11.55
N ALA A 330 35.39 -16.92 -11.96
CA ALA A 330 34.85 -16.24 -13.13
C ALA A 330 33.59 -15.48 -12.73
N GLU A 331 33.38 -14.35 -13.34
CA GLU A 331 32.12 -13.62 -13.26
C GLU A 331 31.52 -13.46 -14.65
N GLY A 332 30.22 -13.47 -14.74
CA GLY A 332 29.50 -13.28 -15.98
C GLY A 332 28.32 -12.34 -15.80
N PHE A 333 27.84 -11.79 -16.88
CA PHE A 333 26.61 -11.01 -16.90
C PHE A 333 25.96 -11.08 -18.29
N TYR A 334 24.62 -11.06 -18.25
CA TYR A 334 23.82 -11.00 -19.47
C TYR A 334 23.59 -9.56 -19.88
N LEU A 335 23.84 -9.24 -21.11
CA LEU A 335 23.42 -7.99 -21.70
C LEU A 335 22.10 -8.20 -22.45
N TYR A 336 21.11 -7.42 -22.08
CA TYR A 336 19.77 -7.50 -22.68
C TYR A 336 19.58 -6.43 -23.73
N ASP A 337 19.02 -6.83 -24.88
CA ASP A 337 18.53 -5.91 -25.91
C ASP A 337 17.14 -5.39 -25.53
N VAL A 338 17.08 -4.62 -24.47
CA VAL A 338 15.84 -4.09 -23.91
C VAL A 338 16.02 -2.64 -23.53
N ASN A 339 15.23 -1.78 -24.14
CA ASN A 339 15.13 -0.37 -23.78
C ASN A 339 13.84 -0.14 -22.99
N LEU A 340 13.93 0.70 -21.97
CA LEU A 340 12.83 1.06 -21.09
C LEU A 340 12.19 2.36 -21.58
N ASN A 341 10.87 2.31 -21.86
CA ASN A 341 10.09 3.46 -22.25
C ASN A 341 9.02 3.75 -21.17
N VAL A 342 8.93 5.01 -20.77
CA VAL A 342 8.02 5.47 -19.73
C VAL A 342 7.15 6.59 -20.26
N GLU A 343 5.83 6.41 -20.24
CA GLU A 343 4.86 7.44 -20.56
C GLU A 343 4.16 7.91 -19.29
N ILE A 344 4.29 9.20 -18.98
CA ILE A 344 3.64 9.84 -17.83
C ILE A 344 2.69 10.90 -18.38
N GLY A 345 1.44 10.88 -17.95
CA GLY A 345 0.38 11.72 -18.49
C GLY A 345 0.60 13.22 -18.31
N ALA A 346 1.32 13.66 -17.26
CA ALA A 346 1.65 15.06 -17.00
C ALA A 346 2.82 15.18 -16.02
N GLN A 347 3.50 16.34 -16.03
CA GLN A 347 4.54 16.68 -15.04
C GLN A 347 4.02 17.60 -13.93
N ASP A 348 2.83 18.15 -14.12
CA ASP A 348 2.17 19.09 -13.24
C ASP A 348 0.71 18.69 -13.11
N ILE A 349 0.29 18.31 -11.90
CA ILE A 349 -1.04 17.80 -11.63
C ILE A 349 -1.57 18.32 -10.29
N GLY A 350 -2.88 18.26 -10.12
CA GLY A 350 -3.53 18.51 -8.84
C GLY A 350 -3.36 17.36 -7.85
N VAL A 351 -3.32 17.68 -6.56
CA VAL A 351 -3.40 16.67 -5.50
C VAL A 351 -4.68 15.84 -5.65
N MET A 352 -4.61 14.54 -5.38
CA MET A 352 -5.70 13.57 -5.60
C MET A 352 -6.15 13.40 -7.07
N GLN A 353 -5.45 13.98 -8.01
CA GLN A 353 -5.67 13.72 -9.43
C GLN A 353 -4.93 12.46 -9.84
N SER A 354 -5.58 11.60 -10.61
CA SER A 354 -4.95 10.37 -11.12
C SER A 354 -3.96 10.67 -12.24
N LEU A 355 -2.73 10.22 -12.08
CA LEU A 355 -1.67 10.29 -13.07
C LEU A 355 -1.46 8.91 -13.67
N PRO A 356 -1.88 8.65 -14.89
CA PRO A 356 -1.59 7.40 -15.54
C PRO A 356 -0.09 7.33 -15.90
N ILE A 357 0.54 6.23 -15.51
CA ILE A 357 1.92 5.88 -15.85
C ILE A 357 1.88 4.58 -16.63
N GLU A 358 2.40 4.60 -17.82
CA GLU A 358 2.55 3.43 -18.68
C GLU A 358 4.02 3.17 -18.99
N VAL A 359 4.43 1.93 -18.86
CA VAL A 359 5.78 1.46 -19.07
C VAL A 359 5.75 0.33 -20.07
N TYR A 360 6.56 0.43 -21.10
CA TYR A 360 6.73 -0.65 -22.06
C TYR A 360 8.20 -0.77 -22.48
N LEU A 361 8.53 -1.92 -22.98
CA LEU A 361 9.89 -2.24 -23.39
C LEU A 361 9.98 -2.30 -24.92
N THR A 362 11.12 -1.90 -25.44
CA THR A 362 11.46 -2.05 -26.87
C THR A 362 12.84 -2.67 -27.03
N ASP A 363 13.08 -3.30 -28.17
CA ASP A 363 14.43 -3.70 -28.57
C ASP A 363 15.26 -2.50 -29.08
N SER A 364 16.51 -2.75 -29.45
CA SER A 364 17.42 -1.73 -30.02
C SER A 364 16.94 -1.17 -31.37
N GLN A 365 16.03 -1.84 -32.04
CA GLN A 365 15.44 -1.39 -33.28
C GLN A 365 14.16 -0.57 -33.08
N GLY A 366 13.72 -0.44 -31.79
CA GLY A 366 12.51 0.28 -31.40
C GLY A 366 11.22 -0.53 -31.53
N TYR A 367 11.29 -1.82 -31.81
CA TYR A 367 10.11 -2.68 -31.81
C TYR A 367 9.67 -2.99 -30.41
N ARG A 368 8.38 -2.85 -30.15
CA ARG A 368 7.79 -3.12 -28.84
C ARG A 368 7.87 -4.61 -28.50
N ILE A 369 8.32 -4.92 -27.29
CA ILE A 369 8.38 -6.28 -26.78
C ILE A 369 6.98 -6.67 -26.32
N ASP A 370 6.38 -7.67 -27.00
CA ASP A 370 5.04 -8.18 -26.73
C ASP A 370 5.03 -9.65 -26.22
N ASP A 371 6.21 -10.22 -25.98
CA ASP A 371 6.36 -11.56 -25.42
C ASP A 371 5.86 -11.61 -23.97
N VAL A 372 4.64 -12.09 -23.79
CA VAL A 372 3.97 -12.16 -22.49
C VAL A 372 4.73 -13.04 -21.51
N ASP A 373 5.37 -14.12 -21.97
CA ASP A 373 6.13 -15.02 -21.09
C ASP A 373 7.37 -14.31 -20.53
N PHE A 374 8.07 -13.52 -21.35
CA PHE A 374 9.15 -12.67 -20.88
C PHE A 374 8.66 -11.56 -19.97
N LEU A 375 7.62 -10.81 -20.36
CA LEU A 375 7.08 -9.70 -19.57
C LEU A 375 6.58 -10.15 -18.19
N GLN A 376 6.04 -11.37 -18.06
CA GLN A 376 5.63 -11.94 -16.77
C GLN A 376 6.80 -12.28 -15.83
N THR A 377 8.02 -12.38 -16.33
CA THR A 377 9.20 -12.58 -15.48
C THR A 377 9.67 -11.28 -14.80
N LEU A 378 9.19 -10.13 -15.27
CA LEU A 378 9.64 -8.82 -14.84
C LEU A 378 8.87 -8.31 -13.62
N ALA A 379 9.60 -7.81 -12.65
CA ALA A 379 9.09 -6.91 -11.63
C ALA A 379 9.29 -5.47 -12.09
N VAL A 380 8.21 -4.69 -12.11
CA VAL A 380 8.24 -3.28 -12.51
C VAL A 380 7.75 -2.44 -11.34
N GLU A 381 8.63 -1.63 -10.79
CA GLU A 381 8.40 -0.88 -9.56
C GLU A 381 8.69 0.60 -9.77
N LEU A 382 7.78 1.45 -9.29
CA LEU A 382 7.96 2.90 -9.24
C LEU A 382 8.39 3.30 -7.83
N GLU A 383 9.59 3.82 -7.69
CA GLU A 383 10.05 4.50 -6.49
C GLU A 383 9.58 5.95 -6.52
N ILE A 384 8.90 6.37 -5.47
CA ILE A 384 8.34 7.71 -5.31
C ILE A 384 8.97 8.33 -4.07
N VAL A 385 9.71 9.42 -4.25
CA VAL A 385 10.41 10.13 -3.18
C VAL A 385 9.84 11.54 -3.04
N ASN A 386 9.38 11.88 -1.84
CA ASN A 386 8.91 13.21 -1.53
C ASN A 386 10.12 14.15 -1.30
N GLN A 387 10.22 15.25 -2.04
CA GLN A 387 11.36 16.18 -1.98
C GLN A 387 11.22 17.28 -0.92
N GLN A 388 10.11 17.42 -0.23
CA GLN A 388 9.92 18.50 0.76
C GLN A 388 10.91 18.47 1.95
N ASN A 389 11.61 17.37 2.17
CA ASN A 389 12.60 17.25 3.25
C ASN A 389 14.04 17.58 2.83
N MET A 390 14.28 18.01 1.59
CA MET A 390 15.65 18.27 1.07
C MET A 390 16.04 19.75 1.09
N GLY A 391 15.43 20.62 1.90
CA GLY A 391 15.74 22.04 1.85
C GLY A 391 15.30 22.91 3.01
N VAL A 392 15.16 22.38 4.21
CA VAL A 392 14.97 23.24 5.40
C VAL A 392 16.32 23.50 6.02
N GLU A 393 16.85 24.73 5.84
CA GLU A 393 17.84 25.30 6.76
C GLU A 393 17.22 25.25 8.16
N VAL A 394 17.71 24.34 8.99
CA VAL A 394 17.28 24.23 10.39
C VAL A 394 17.90 25.42 11.12
N GLU A 395 17.07 26.38 11.55
CA GLU A 395 17.50 27.34 12.56
C GLU A 395 18.05 26.59 13.78
N GLU A 396 19.21 27.00 14.27
CA GLU A 396 20.09 26.39 15.28
C GLU A 396 19.45 26.11 16.67
N SER A 397 18.12 26.08 16.81
CA SER A 397 17.44 25.97 18.12
C SER A 397 16.62 24.70 18.35
N ALA A 398 16.52 23.79 17.39
CA ALA A 398 15.85 22.50 17.58
C ALA A 398 16.89 21.43 17.95
N LYS A 399 16.71 20.79 19.12
CA LYS A 399 17.57 19.70 19.58
C LYS A 399 17.56 18.58 18.54
N ALA A 400 18.76 18.13 18.16
CA ALA A 400 19.02 17.09 17.15
C ALA A 400 18.41 15.70 17.41
N SER A 401 17.56 15.54 18.43
CA SER A 401 16.91 14.27 18.78
C SER A 401 15.51 14.07 18.21
N ASP A 402 14.91 15.10 17.59
CA ASP A 402 13.50 15.03 17.13
C ASP A 402 13.35 15.17 15.60
N ILE A 403 14.45 15.16 14.86
CA ILE A 403 14.42 15.10 13.40
C ILE A 403 14.55 13.63 13.00
N VAL A 404 13.46 12.91 13.07
CA VAL A 404 13.32 11.68 12.29
C VAL A 404 13.20 12.13 10.84
N SER A 405 14.31 12.08 10.11
CA SER A 405 14.31 12.14 8.65
C SER A 405 13.74 10.82 8.13
N GLU A 406 12.46 10.62 8.25
CA GLU A 406 11.76 9.69 7.39
C GLU A 406 11.81 10.33 6.00
N GLN A 407 12.77 9.89 5.20
CA GLN A 407 12.63 9.95 3.77
C GLN A 407 11.32 9.22 3.46
N ASP A 408 10.27 9.99 3.17
CA ASP A 408 8.99 9.46 2.70
C ASP A 408 9.20 8.92 1.27
N SER A 409 9.98 7.86 1.14
CA SER A 409 10.09 7.11 -0.11
C SER A 409 9.27 5.83 0.03
N TYR A 410 8.50 5.54 -0.98
CA TYR A 410 7.72 4.30 -1.05
C TYR A 410 7.70 3.79 -2.48
N THR A 411 7.57 2.47 -2.61
CA THR A 411 7.56 1.80 -3.90
C THR A 411 6.16 1.34 -4.26
N ARG A 412 5.80 1.42 -5.54
CA ARG A 412 4.54 0.93 -6.11
C ARG A 412 4.84 -0.01 -7.27
N GLU A 413 4.27 -1.21 -7.23
CA GLU A 413 4.35 -2.18 -8.31
C GLU A 413 3.38 -1.82 -9.44
N LEU A 414 3.86 -1.85 -10.69
CA LEU A 414 3.04 -1.69 -11.88
C LEU A 414 2.49 -3.04 -12.34
N LYS A 415 1.27 -3.06 -12.82
CA LYS A 415 0.61 -4.29 -13.30
C LYS A 415 0.73 -4.45 -14.80
N LEU A 416 1.04 -5.67 -15.23
CA LEU A 416 1.09 -6.01 -16.65
C LEU A 416 -0.33 -6.02 -17.27
N TYR A 417 -0.48 -5.28 -18.38
CA TYR A 417 -1.66 -5.25 -19.24
C TYR A 417 -1.22 -5.43 -20.70
N ASN A 418 -1.44 -6.60 -21.25
CA ASN A 418 -0.96 -7.00 -22.59
C ASN A 418 0.56 -6.89 -22.70
N ASP A 419 1.08 -5.83 -23.34
CA ASP A 419 2.46 -5.55 -23.66
C ASP A 419 3.02 -4.32 -22.90
N SER A 420 2.30 -3.84 -21.89
CA SER A 420 2.72 -2.70 -21.06
C SER A 420 2.40 -2.92 -19.58
N PHE A 421 3.15 -2.25 -18.73
CA PHE A 421 2.90 -2.17 -17.30
C PHE A 421 2.25 -0.84 -16.97
N ARG A 422 1.22 -0.84 -16.10
CA ARG A 422 0.43 0.35 -15.82
C ARG A 422 0.21 0.56 -14.35
N LEU A 423 0.20 1.82 -13.98
CA LEU A 423 -0.15 2.30 -12.65
C LEU A 423 -0.91 3.63 -12.78
N ASP A 424 -2.02 3.73 -12.08
CA ASP A 424 -2.67 5.01 -11.82
C ASP A 424 -2.13 5.55 -10.48
N PHE A 425 -1.20 6.48 -10.55
CA PHE A 425 -0.64 7.13 -9.37
C PHE A 425 -1.53 8.30 -8.94
N VAL A 426 -1.97 8.30 -7.69
CA VAL A 426 -2.77 9.37 -7.10
C VAL A 426 -1.99 9.97 -5.94
N PRO A 427 -1.38 11.17 -6.10
CA PRO A 427 -0.62 11.81 -5.04
C PRO A 427 -1.57 12.39 -3.97
N GLU A 428 -1.33 12.04 -2.72
CA GLU A 428 -2.14 12.49 -1.57
C GLU A 428 -1.61 13.80 -0.95
N ARG A 429 -0.44 14.26 -1.37
CA ARG A 429 0.19 15.48 -0.85
C ARG A 429 0.60 16.42 -1.98
N ALA A 430 0.37 17.71 -1.79
CA ALA A 430 0.83 18.74 -2.69
C ALA A 430 2.31 19.06 -2.41
N THR A 431 3.20 18.48 -3.20
CA THR A 431 4.65 18.60 -3.06
C THR A 431 5.33 18.24 -4.39
N ASP A 432 6.64 18.41 -4.45
CA ASP A 432 7.44 17.91 -5.55
C ASP A 432 7.85 16.46 -5.25
N TYR A 433 7.56 15.57 -6.19
CA TYR A 433 7.97 14.18 -6.13
C TYR A 433 9.10 13.92 -7.12
N ARG A 434 10.00 13.04 -6.75
CA ARG A 434 10.95 12.40 -7.62
C ARG A 434 10.47 11.00 -7.92
N LEU A 435 10.33 10.67 -9.19
CA LEU A 435 9.89 9.36 -9.65
C LEU A 435 11.06 8.65 -10.32
N VAL A 436 11.32 7.42 -9.92
CA VAL A 436 12.31 6.53 -10.52
C VAL A 436 11.67 5.17 -10.75
N LEU A 437 11.80 4.65 -11.94
CA LEU A 437 11.25 3.37 -12.30
C LEU A 437 12.35 2.30 -12.32
N HIS A 438 12.07 1.16 -11.71
CA HIS A 438 12.93 -0.01 -11.69
C HIS A 438 12.24 -1.17 -12.40
N VAL A 439 12.92 -1.77 -13.35
CA VAL A 439 12.46 -2.97 -14.06
C VAL A 439 13.50 -4.07 -13.88
N SER A 440 13.13 -5.20 -13.34
CA SER A 440 14.10 -6.27 -13.07
C SER A 440 13.51 -7.67 -13.14
N ASN A 441 14.37 -8.64 -13.41
CA ASN A 441 14.11 -10.07 -13.19
C ASN A 441 15.33 -10.74 -12.52
N ALA A 442 15.48 -12.04 -12.67
CA ALA A 442 16.61 -12.79 -12.08
C ALA A 442 17.97 -12.34 -12.63
N TYR A 443 18.03 -11.87 -13.89
CA TYR A 443 19.27 -11.63 -14.64
C TYR A 443 19.42 -10.22 -15.20
N PHE A 444 18.37 -9.44 -15.14
CA PHE A 444 18.25 -8.14 -15.79
C PHE A 444 17.74 -7.10 -14.78
N SER A 445 18.28 -5.89 -14.87
CA SER A 445 17.77 -4.73 -14.16
C SER A 445 17.91 -3.51 -15.07
N ARG A 446 16.95 -2.60 -15.01
CA ARG A 446 17.00 -1.28 -15.66
C ARG A 446 16.35 -0.27 -14.75
N THR A 447 16.98 0.88 -14.66
CA THR A 447 16.47 2.00 -13.90
C THR A 447 16.27 3.18 -14.83
N SER A 448 15.09 3.80 -14.76
CA SER A 448 14.81 4.99 -15.56
C SER A 448 15.58 6.20 -15.05
N THR A 449 15.75 7.21 -15.92
CA THR A 449 16.16 8.53 -15.45
C THR A 449 15.14 9.08 -14.47
N THR A 450 15.62 9.81 -13.48
CA THR A 450 14.77 10.49 -12.50
C THR A 450 13.86 11.49 -13.16
N ARG A 451 12.56 11.48 -12.80
CA ARG A 451 11.57 12.46 -13.26
C ARG A 451 11.05 13.25 -12.08
N GLN A 452 10.80 14.53 -12.30
CA GLN A 452 10.15 15.38 -11.31
C GLN A 452 8.69 15.52 -11.65
N LEU A 453 7.83 15.40 -10.64
CA LEU A 453 6.41 15.62 -10.70
C LEU A 453 6.05 16.71 -9.70
N THR A 454 5.50 17.81 -10.17
CA THR A 454 4.99 18.88 -9.32
C THR A 454 3.51 18.65 -9.04
N VAL A 455 3.14 18.59 -7.77
CA VAL A 455 1.75 18.40 -7.34
C VAL A 455 1.27 19.65 -6.62
N HIS A 456 0.23 20.29 -7.17
CA HIS A 456 -0.39 21.48 -6.62
C HIS A 456 -1.64 21.16 -5.81
N ASP A 457 -1.95 21.99 -4.80
CA ASP A 457 -3.21 21.96 -4.06
C ASP A 457 -4.20 23.04 -4.56
N GLN A 458 -4.31 23.19 -5.86
CA GLN A 458 -5.24 24.11 -6.51
C GLN A 458 -6.68 23.59 -6.39
N LEU A 459 -7.22 23.73 -5.19
CA LEU A 459 -8.52 23.19 -4.82
C LEU A 459 -9.48 24.31 -4.44
N ASP A 460 -10.76 24.19 -4.82
CA ASP A 460 -11.84 25.03 -4.34
C ASP A 460 -12.68 24.27 -3.32
N VAL A 461 -13.15 25.00 -2.31
CA VAL A 461 -13.99 24.47 -1.25
C VAL A 461 -15.46 24.66 -1.61
N VAL A 462 -16.19 23.58 -1.78
CA VAL A 462 -17.65 23.58 -1.96
C VAL A 462 -18.30 23.16 -0.66
N SER A 463 -19.23 23.97 -0.14
CA SER A 463 -19.89 23.69 1.13
C SER A 463 -21.41 23.85 1.05
N SER A 464 -22.12 23.18 1.95
CA SER A 464 -23.56 23.27 2.09
C SER A 464 -24.01 23.08 3.54
N VAL A 465 -25.07 23.75 3.93
CA VAL A 465 -25.77 23.49 5.19
C VAL A 465 -26.76 22.34 4.93
N VAL A 466 -26.56 21.20 5.58
CA VAL A 466 -27.37 19.99 5.36
C VAL A 466 -28.68 20.05 6.13
N THR A 467 -28.65 20.67 7.30
CA THR A 467 -29.84 20.81 8.16
C THR A 467 -30.89 21.70 7.49
N ALA A 468 -31.99 21.11 7.01
CA ALA A 468 -33.02 21.81 6.24
C ALA A 468 -33.76 22.89 7.04
N THR A 469 -33.92 22.67 8.36
CA THR A 469 -34.60 23.61 9.26
C THR A 469 -33.77 23.75 10.54
N PRO A 470 -32.77 24.64 10.52
CA PRO A 470 -31.94 24.92 11.68
C PRO A 470 -32.79 25.44 12.87
N ARG A 471 -32.47 24.96 14.08
CA ARG A 471 -33.21 25.30 15.28
C ARG A 471 -32.25 25.58 16.45
N LYS A 472 -32.71 26.41 17.38
CA LYS A 472 -32.02 26.65 18.63
C LYS A 472 -31.84 25.34 19.43
N ASN A 473 -30.67 25.16 20.09
CA ASN A 473 -30.29 24.00 20.87
C ASN A 473 -30.35 22.66 20.09
N ARG A 474 -30.32 22.73 18.75
CA ARG A 474 -30.24 21.57 17.88
C ARG A 474 -29.02 21.67 16.98
N PRO A 475 -28.34 20.53 16.70
CA PRO A 475 -27.17 20.56 15.86
C PRO A 475 -27.50 20.97 14.41
N VAL A 476 -26.71 21.90 13.89
CA VAL A 476 -26.70 22.31 12.49
C VAL A 476 -25.50 21.66 11.83
N GLU A 477 -25.74 20.80 10.88
CA GLU A 477 -24.72 20.07 10.14
C GLU A 477 -24.32 20.86 8.87
N VAL A 478 -23.01 21.02 8.70
CA VAL A 478 -22.38 21.55 7.49
C VAL A 478 -21.52 20.49 6.88
N ARG A 479 -21.65 20.28 5.57
CA ARG A 479 -20.80 19.42 4.77
C ARG A 479 -20.02 20.23 3.76
N ALA A 480 -18.80 19.79 3.51
CA ALA A 480 -17.94 20.35 2.50
C ALA A 480 -17.17 19.26 1.77
N TYR A 481 -16.81 19.56 0.55
CA TYR A 481 -15.90 18.74 -0.26
C TYR A 481 -15.03 19.66 -1.10
N LEU A 482 -13.97 19.12 -1.65
CA LEU A 482 -13.02 19.82 -2.49
C LEU A 482 -13.24 19.46 -3.95
N ILE A 483 -12.99 20.40 -4.83
CA ILE A 483 -12.94 20.19 -6.28
C ILE A 483 -11.63 20.74 -6.82
N GLN A 484 -11.10 20.12 -7.87
CA GLN A 484 -9.96 20.64 -8.61
C GLN A 484 -10.35 21.93 -9.33
N GLN A 485 -9.48 22.93 -9.36
CA GLN A 485 -9.77 24.21 -10.01
C GLN A 485 -9.78 24.14 -11.54
N ASP A 486 -8.99 23.24 -12.12
CA ASP A 486 -8.79 23.06 -13.55
C ASP A 486 -9.95 22.35 -14.25
N ASN A 487 -10.42 21.24 -13.69
CA ASN A 487 -11.42 20.36 -14.31
C ASN A 487 -12.72 20.25 -13.52
N HIS A 488 -12.80 20.84 -12.30
CA HIS A 488 -13.93 20.79 -11.38
C HIS A 488 -14.26 19.36 -10.89
N ASP A 489 -13.32 18.43 -11.00
CA ASP A 489 -13.52 17.09 -10.49
C ASP A 489 -13.51 17.08 -8.97
N LYS A 490 -14.43 16.29 -8.40
CA LYS A 490 -14.53 16.14 -6.95
C LYS A 490 -13.38 15.29 -6.44
N VAL A 491 -12.70 15.80 -5.42
CA VAL A 491 -11.64 15.05 -4.72
C VAL A 491 -12.28 13.95 -3.86
N VAL A 492 -11.75 12.73 -3.95
CA VAL A 492 -12.19 11.56 -3.20
C VAL A 492 -10.99 10.95 -2.48
N GLY A 493 -11.14 10.65 -1.19
CA GLY A 493 -10.09 10.03 -0.38
C GLY A 493 -10.26 10.38 1.10
N GLU A 494 -10.65 9.43 1.94
CA GLU A 494 -10.90 9.64 3.37
C GLU A 494 -9.64 10.16 4.09
N GLU A 495 -8.50 9.54 3.83
CA GLU A 495 -7.23 9.92 4.45
C GLU A 495 -6.79 11.33 4.05
N PHE A 496 -6.96 11.69 2.78
CA PHE A 496 -6.68 13.03 2.30
C PHE A 496 -7.52 14.07 3.04
N TYR A 497 -8.83 13.83 3.17
CA TYR A 497 -9.71 14.74 3.92
C TYR A 497 -9.33 14.80 5.39
N ARG A 498 -8.98 13.69 6.01
CA ARG A 498 -8.53 13.64 7.42
C ARG A 498 -7.29 14.52 7.65
N LEU A 499 -6.40 14.63 6.68
CA LEU A 499 -5.17 15.42 6.74
C LEU A 499 -5.34 16.86 6.25
N SER A 500 -6.47 17.21 5.62
CA SER A 500 -6.67 18.54 4.98
C SER A 500 -6.80 19.72 5.95
N GLY A 501 -7.04 19.47 7.25
CA GLY A 501 -7.14 20.52 8.26
C GLY A 501 -8.28 21.52 8.00
N MET A 502 -9.43 21.03 7.50
CA MET A 502 -10.59 21.88 7.23
C MET A 502 -11.33 22.24 8.51
N TYR A 503 -11.81 23.46 8.57
CA TYR A 503 -12.64 23.95 9.66
C TYR A 503 -13.75 24.85 9.13
N VAL A 504 -14.83 25.00 9.92
CA VAL A 504 -15.97 25.84 9.60
C VAL A 504 -16.15 26.93 10.65
N GLU A 505 -16.38 28.15 10.20
CA GLU A 505 -16.67 29.29 11.06
C GLU A 505 -18.20 29.59 10.99
N PHE A 506 -18.84 29.57 12.15
CA PHE A 506 -20.22 29.98 12.33
C PHE A 506 -20.24 31.38 12.94
N THR A 507 -20.88 32.34 12.29
CA THR A 507 -20.99 33.75 12.74
C THR A 507 -22.44 34.11 12.96
N ASN A 508 -22.81 34.46 14.19
CA ASN A 508 -24.08 35.06 14.49
C ASN A 508 -24.07 36.55 14.04
N GLN A 509 -24.91 36.90 13.10
CA GLN A 509 -24.91 38.26 12.51
C GLN A 509 -25.45 39.32 13.45
N SER A 510 -26.24 38.95 14.47
CA SER A 510 -26.83 39.87 15.44
C SER A 510 -25.84 40.22 16.56
N THR A 511 -25.07 39.26 17.02
CA THR A 511 -24.12 39.42 18.15
C THR A 511 -22.69 39.62 17.70
N GLY A 512 -22.35 39.26 16.47
CA GLY A 512 -20.97 39.18 15.94
C GLY A 512 -20.14 38.06 16.51
N ALA A 513 -20.72 37.13 17.31
CA ALA A 513 -20.01 35.99 17.87
C ALA A 513 -19.60 35.01 16.75
N VAL A 514 -18.34 34.58 16.79
CA VAL A 514 -17.79 33.60 15.85
C VAL A 514 -17.40 32.31 16.59
N GLN A 515 -17.90 31.19 16.13
CA GLN A 515 -17.53 29.87 16.62
C GLN A 515 -16.85 29.08 15.51
N THR A 516 -15.65 28.60 15.79
CA THR A 516 -14.88 27.75 14.86
C THR A 516 -15.02 26.29 15.29
N VAL A 517 -15.34 25.42 14.35
CA VAL A 517 -15.48 23.98 14.54
C VAL A 517 -14.60 23.25 13.53
N GLU A 518 -13.75 22.36 14.02
CA GLU A 518 -12.96 21.47 13.15
C GLU A 518 -13.87 20.47 12.47
N MET A 519 -13.64 20.23 11.17
CA MET A 519 -14.43 19.27 10.40
C MET A 519 -13.81 17.86 10.49
N GLN A 520 -14.65 16.86 10.37
CA GLN A 520 -14.27 15.45 10.38
C GLN A 520 -14.52 14.83 9.01
N ALA A 521 -13.61 13.98 8.55
CA ALA A 521 -13.77 13.26 7.30
C ALA A 521 -15.00 12.33 7.35
N VAL A 522 -15.75 12.30 6.27
CA VAL A 522 -16.87 11.36 6.11
C VAL A 522 -16.30 10.00 5.72
N PRO A 523 -16.75 8.88 6.35
CA PRO A 523 -16.18 7.54 6.12
C PRO A 523 -16.25 7.03 4.67
N ASP A 524 -17.11 7.64 3.84
CA ASP A 524 -17.19 7.30 2.41
C ASP A 524 -16.11 7.99 1.56
N GLY A 525 -15.20 8.76 2.17
CA GLY A 525 -14.14 9.49 1.49
C GLY A 525 -14.61 10.66 0.62
N ASN A 526 -15.89 11.08 0.76
CA ASN A 526 -16.51 12.06 -0.14
C ASN A 526 -16.58 13.48 0.41
N GLY A 527 -15.83 13.80 1.45
CA GLY A 527 -15.78 15.16 2.01
C GLY A 527 -15.63 15.18 3.52
N MET A 528 -15.98 16.35 4.09
CA MET A 528 -15.89 16.66 5.50
C MET A 528 -17.26 17.05 6.06
N THR A 529 -17.49 16.81 7.33
CA THR A 529 -18.69 17.24 8.07
C THR A 529 -18.33 17.87 9.40
N ALA A 530 -19.10 18.83 9.80
CA ALA A 530 -19.05 19.42 11.13
C ALA A 530 -20.45 19.73 11.64
N SER A 531 -20.61 19.77 12.94
CA SER A 531 -21.87 20.06 13.61
C SER A 531 -21.68 21.11 14.68
N TYR A 532 -22.53 22.11 14.67
CA TYR A 532 -22.58 23.19 15.67
C TYR A 532 -23.99 23.31 16.24
N THR A 533 -24.11 23.46 17.55
CA THR A 533 -25.38 23.64 18.24
C THR A 533 -25.52 25.10 18.67
N PRO A 534 -26.30 25.92 17.93
CA PRO A 534 -26.51 27.33 18.27
C PRO A 534 -27.39 27.48 19.51
N THR A 535 -26.95 28.33 20.43
CA THR A 535 -27.69 28.68 21.67
C THR A 535 -28.55 29.94 21.53
N ASP A 536 -28.28 30.76 20.53
CA ASP A 536 -28.94 32.03 20.30
C ASP A 536 -29.72 31.99 18.98
N GLU A 537 -30.83 32.74 18.96
CA GLU A 537 -31.62 32.97 17.77
C GLU A 537 -30.93 33.99 16.85
N GLY A 538 -31.38 34.04 15.61
CA GLY A 538 -31.00 35.09 14.65
C GLY A 538 -30.43 34.54 13.36
N GLU A 539 -29.91 35.46 12.56
CA GLU A 539 -29.26 35.11 11.29
C GLU A 539 -27.82 34.69 11.52
N TYR A 540 -27.48 33.57 10.96
CA TYR A 540 -26.12 33.02 10.99
C TYR A 540 -25.54 32.94 9.59
N THR A 541 -24.23 33.08 9.52
CA THR A 541 -23.49 32.75 8.30
C THR A 541 -22.40 31.75 8.64
N THR A 542 -22.10 30.87 7.69
CA THR A 542 -21.03 29.89 7.82
C THR A 542 -20.11 29.96 6.61
N VAL A 543 -18.81 29.76 6.88
CA VAL A 543 -17.76 29.71 5.87
C VAL A 543 -16.85 28.53 6.22
N VAL A 544 -16.66 27.62 5.28
CA VAL A 544 -15.68 26.54 5.41
C VAL A 544 -14.33 27.04 4.91
N ARG A 545 -13.29 26.71 5.63
CA ARG A 545 -11.91 27.09 5.30
C ARG A 545 -10.99 25.87 5.31
N MET A 546 -10.01 25.87 4.40
CA MET A 546 -8.91 24.91 4.33
C MET A 546 -7.59 25.69 4.25
N LYS A 547 -6.59 25.26 5.00
CA LYS A 547 -5.24 25.80 4.89
C LYS A 547 -4.43 24.97 3.89
N SER A 548 -3.98 25.59 2.80
CA SER A 548 -3.04 24.97 1.87
C SER A 548 -1.69 24.76 2.57
N HIS A 549 -1.15 23.55 2.51
CA HIS A 549 0.12 23.23 3.12
C HIS A 549 1.30 23.70 2.26
N ARG A 550 1.16 23.71 0.94
CA ARG A 550 2.23 24.12 0.02
C ARG A 550 2.32 25.64 -0.13
N GLU A 551 1.17 26.29 -0.34
CA GLU A 551 1.13 27.71 -0.66
C GLU A 551 0.99 28.61 0.58
N ASN A 552 0.82 28.04 1.77
CA ASN A 552 0.53 28.74 3.02
C ASN A 552 -0.63 29.77 2.90
N VAL A 553 -1.62 29.46 2.08
CA VAL A 553 -2.81 30.27 1.80
C VAL A 553 -4.02 29.60 2.45
N THR A 554 -4.97 30.39 2.97
CA THR A 554 -6.27 29.88 3.43
C THR A 554 -7.29 29.99 2.30
N ARG A 555 -7.78 28.84 1.83
CA ARG A 555 -8.86 28.76 0.84
C ARG A 555 -10.21 28.77 1.56
N SER A 556 -11.18 29.47 1.01
CA SER A 556 -12.50 29.66 1.62
C SER A 556 -13.60 29.26 0.65
N GLY A 557 -14.54 28.48 1.14
CA GLY A 557 -15.79 28.22 0.43
C GLY A 557 -16.73 29.41 0.41
N GLU A 558 -17.86 29.27 -0.26
CA GLU A 558 -18.91 30.27 -0.32
C GLU A 558 -19.47 30.55 1.08
N LYS A 559 -19.84 31.82 1.31
CA LYS A 559 -20.51 32.24 2.54
C LYS A 559 -21.99 31.86 2.47
N LEU A 560 -22.41 30.92 3.30
CA LEU A 560 -23.77 30.40 3.35
C LEU A 560 -24.51 31.04 4.53
N GLY A 561 -25.79 31.40 4.32
CA GLY A 561 -26.65 31.97 5.34
C GLY A 561 -27.75 30.99 5.76
N PHE A 562 -28.12 31.04 7.05
CA PHE A 562 -29.28 30.35 7.60
C PHE A 562 -29.82 31.08 8.82
N SER A 563 -31.10 30.86 9.15
CA SER A 563 -31.80 31.51 10.26
C SER A 563 -32.12 30.51 11.35
N ILE A 564 -31.85 30.85 12.59
CA ILE A 564 -32.22 30.08 13.78
C ILE A 564 -33.44 30.74 14.42
N GLN A 565 -34.52 29.95 14.50
CA GLN A 565 -35.78 30.40 15.13
C GLN A 565 -36.10 29.53 16.33
N ASP A 566 -36.61 30.14 17.37
CA ASP A 566 -37.15 29.48 18.54
C ASP A 566 -38.51 28.83 18.23
N ARG A 567 -38.80 27.70 18.79
CA ARG A 567 -40.10 27.02 18.73
C ARG A 567 -40.80 27.14 20.07
N PRO A 568 -42.04 27.58 20.07
CA PRO A 568 -42.76 27.74 21.31
C PRO A 568 -42.89 26.39 22.09
N ILE A 569 -42.87 26.51 23.38
CA ILE A 569 -43.18 25.40 24.29
C ILE A 569 -44.50 24.75 23.92
N THR A 570 -44.59 23.44 23.89
CA THR A 570 -45.73 22.66 23.46
C THR A 570 -46.13 21.60 24.48
N LYS A 571 -47.31 21.03 24.33
CA LYS A 571 -47.73 19.87 25.13
C LYS A 571 -47.05 18.60 24.60
N GLN A 572 -46.76 17.70 25.54
CA GLN A 572 -46.31 16.33 25.21
C GLN A 572 -47.32 15.62 24.31
N PHE A 573 -46.81 14.72 23.44
CA PHE A 573 -47.65 13.98 22.52
C PHE A 573 -48.73 13.18 23.29
N GLY A 574 -49.99 13.37 22.97
CA GLY A 574 -51.13 12.71 23.61
C GLY A 574 -51.75 13.44 24.79
N VAL A 575 -51.11 14.54 25.28
CA VAL A 575 -51.70 15.40 26.31
C VAL A 575 -52.81 16.26 25.72
N LYS A 576 -53.98 16.16 26.31
CA LYS A 576 -55.16 16.94 25.91
C LYS A 576 -55.29 18.26 26.70
N ASP A 577 -56.10 19.18 26.20
CA ASP A 577 -56.45 20.43 26.94
C ASP A 577 -57.10 20.13 28.29
N HIS A 578 -57.82 19.06 28.36
CA HIS A 578 -58.43 18.55 29.59
C HIS A 578 -58.13 17.06 29.75
N GLU A 579 -57.36 16.73 30.77
CA GLU A 579 -57.04 15.37 31.15
C GLU A 579 -57.90 14.93 32.35
N SER A 580 -58.39 13.74 32.37
CA SER A 580 -59.12 13.19 33.50
C SER A 580 -58.58 11.82 33.88
N SER A 581 -58.23 11.62 35.17
CA SER A 581 -57.77 10.33 35.67
C SER A 581 -58.92 9.36 35.88
N GLY A 582 -58.74 8.13 35.31
CA GLY A 582 -59.66 7.02 35.54
C GLY A 582 -59.38 6.31 36.89
N LEU A 583 -60.28 5.41 37.31
CA LEU A 583 -60.14 4.63 38.55
C LEU A 583 -58.84 3.80 38.59
N MET A 584 -58.43 3.18 37.53
CA MET A 584 -57.21 2.37 37.48
C MET A 584 -55.96 3.25 37.49
N GLU A 585 -55.99 4.38 36.81
CA GLU A 585 -54.90 5.36 36.84
C GLU A 585 -54.71 5.92 38.24
N GLY A 586 -55.82 6.23 38.96
CA GLY A 586 -55.78 6.63 40.36
C GLY A 586 -55.13 5.59 41.30
N LEU A 587 -55.30 4.30 41.00
CA LEU A 587 -54.64 3.23 41.71
C LEU A 587 -53.13 3.17 41.40
N PHE A 588 -52.75 3.17 40.18
CA PHE A 588 -51.33 3.03 39.76
C PHE A 588 -50.48 4.26 40.08
N LYS A 589 -51.06 5.45 39.97
CA LYS A 589 -50.38 6.70 40.24
C LYS A 589 -50.55 7.16 41.71
N HIS A 590 -51.11 6.30 42.60
CA HIS A 590 -51.28 6.59 44.02
C HIS A 590 -52.17 7.80 44.31
N TYR A 591 -53.23 8.03 43.50
CA TYR A 591 -54.17 9.12 43.69
C TYR A 591 -55.25 8.74 44.70
N TRP A 592 -54.91 8.72 45.99
CA TRP A 592 -55.86 8.40 47.04
C TRP A 592 -55.71 9.33 48.27
N ALA A 593 -56.71 9.32 49.12
CA ALA A 593 -56.73 10.12 50.34
C ALA A 593 -55.49 9.85 51.21
N GLY A 594 -54.75 10.90 51.54
CA GLY A 594 -53.54 10.84 52.42
C GLY A 594 -52.25 10.61 51.61
N SER A 595 -52.26 10.40 50.30
CA SER A 595 -51.08 10.37 49.46
C SER A 595 -50.71 11.74 48.94
N ILE A 596 -49.40 11.91 48.59
CA ILE A 596 -48.91 13.08 47.87
C ILE A 596 -49.13 12.79 46.40
N ILE A 597 -49.84 13.65 45.69
CA ILE A 597 -50.06 13.59 44.25
C ILE A 597 -49.07 14.56 43.60
N GLU A 598 -48.15 14.01 42.83
CA GLU A 598 -47.13 14.77 42.10
C GLU A 598 -47.42 14.80 40.63
N LEU A 599 -47.37 16.01 40.03
CA LEU A 599 -47.49 16.26 38.58
C LEU A 599 -46.25 17.00 38.11
N ALA A 600 -45.32 16.27 37.49
CA ALA A 600 -44.12 16.83 36.93
C ALA A 600 -44.46 17.55 35.59
N GLY A 601 -44.01 18.74 35.42
CA GLY A 601 -44.23 19.53 34.19
C GLY A 601 -43.79 18.82 32.93
N ASP A 602 -42.68 18.12 32.96
CA ASP A 602 -42.12 17.38 31.84
C ASP A 602 -42.98 16.21 31.37
N THR A 603 -43.95 15.79 32.18
CA THR A 603 -44.98 14.81 31.77
C THR A 603 -45.98 15.39 30.80
N PHE A 604 -46.22 16.70 30.90
CA PHE A 604 -47.26 17.39 30.14
C PHE A 604 -46.73 18.33 29.06
N PHE A 605 -45.55 18.87 29.24
CA PHE A 605 -44.95 19.88 28.38
C PHE A 605 -43.54 19.50 28.01
N TYR A 606 -43.14 19.97 26.83
CA TYR A 606 -41.75 19.91 26.42
C TYR A 606 -41.46 21.13 25.53
N ASP A 607 -40.24 21.61 25.61
CA ASP A 607 -39.72 22.57 24.69
C ASP A 607 -39.06 21.88 23.50
N PRO A 608 -39.50 22.13 22.24
CA PRO A 608 -38.93 21.44 21.10
C PRO A 608 -37.44 21.72 20.83
N ASP A 609 -36.92 22.83 21.36
CA ASP A 609 -35.53 23.21 21.23
C ASP A 609 -34.67 22.84 22.47
N GLY A 610 -35.35 22.36 23.50
CA GLY A 610 -34.74 21.88 24.76
C GLY A 610 -34.45 22.99 25.75
N ASP A 611 -35.10 24.12 25.60
CA ASP A 611 -34.97 25.24 26.52
C ASP A 611 -35.68 24.94 27.85
N SER A 612 -35.24 25.60 28.91
CA SER A 612 -35.90 25.51 30.20
C SER A 612 -37.18 26.37 30.20
N TYR A 613 -38.17 25.92 30.91
CA TYR A 613 -39.45 26.60 31.09
C TYR A 613 -39.82 26.72 32.57
N ARG A 614 -40.76 27.60 32.91
CA ARG A 614 -41.31 27.73 34.24
C ARG A 614 -42.74 27.20 34.25
N LEU A 615 -43.04 26.31 35.24
CA LEU A 615 -44.39 25.83 35.45
C LEU A 615 -45.15 26.75 36.43
N GLU A 616 -46.38 27.07 36.13
CA GLU A 616 -47.36 27.74 36.96
C GLU A 616 -48.56 26.78 37.19
N ALA A 617 -49.14 26.81 38.36
CA ALA A 617 -50.30 25.93 38.68
C ALA A 617 -51.39 26.73 39.35
N ASP A 618 -52.63 26.51 38.89
CA ASP A 618 -53.85 27.06 39.47
C ASP A 618 -54.81 25.93 39.85
N LEU A 619 -55.07 25.76 41.17
CA LEU A 619 -55.97 24.76 41.71
C LEU A 619 -57.42 25.29 41.70
N THR A 620 -58.19 24.91 40.68
CA THR A 620 -59.58 25.43 40.47
C THR A 620 -60.60 24.63 41.30
N ARG A 621 -60.25 23.36 41.67
CA ARG A 621 -61.14 22.51 42.49
C ARG A 621 -60.32 21.57 43.35
N GLY A 622 -60.67 21.42 44.64
CA GLY A 622 -60.01 20.51 45.59
C GLY A 622 -59.77 21.16 46.95
N GLU A 623 -59.78 20.33 48.03
CA GLU A 623 -59.51 20.79 49.41
C GLU A 623 -58.18 20.18 49.84
N GLY A 624 -57.13 21.03 49.99
CA GLY A 624 -55.78 20.65 50.38
C GLY A 624 -54.75 21.72 50.04
N GLU A 625 -53.57 21.53 50.61
CA GLU A 625 -52.42 22.39 50.32
C GLU A 625 -51.61 21.84 49.16
N TYR A 626 -51.10 22.72 48.29
CA TYR A 626 -50.18 22.36 47.25
C TYR A 626 -48.89 23.17 47.29
N THR A 627 -47.83 22.58 46.79
CA THR A 627 -46.58 23.28 46.58
C THR A 627 -46.14 23.10 45.12
N LEU A 628 -45.44 24.13 44.59
CA LEU A 628 -44.80 24.07 43.26
C LEU A 628 -43.32 24.35 43.44
N PHE A 629 -42.50 23.33 43.15
CA PHE A 629 -41.07 23.42 43.23
C PHE A 629 -40.44 22.62 42.08
N ASP A 630 -39.44 23.20 41.45
CA ASP A 630 -38.66 22.55 40.34
C ASP A 630 -39.56 21.97 39.22
N ASN A 631 -40.56 22.76 38.78
CA ASN A 631 -41.59 22.33 37.84
C ASN A 631 -42.39 21.09 38.22
N ILE A 632 -42.43 20.75 39.52
CA ILE A 632 -43.26 19.69 40.08
C ILE A 632 -44.35 20.29 40.93
N PHE A 633 -45.60 20.07 40.53
CA PHE A 633 -46.77 20.37 41.36
C PHE A 633 -47.04 19.20 42.31
N SER A 634 -47.00 19.44 43.66
CA SER A 634 -47.26 18.44 44.65
C SER A 634 -48.50 18.84 45.51
N TYR A 635 -49.46 17.95 45.58
CA TYR A 635 -50.74 18.16 46.26
C TYR A 635 -51.03 16.99 47.24
N THR A 636 -51.43 17.31 48.47
CA THR A 636 -51.88 16.34 49.48
C THR A 636 -53.38 16.37 49.65
N ALA A 637 -54.04 15.30 49.25
CA ALA A 637 -55.50 15.21 49.36
C ALA A 637 -55.95 14.78 50.75
N SER A 638 -56.86 15.55 51.35
CA SER A 638 -57.42 15.30 52.66
C SER A 638 -58.46 14.17 52.76
N GLY A 639 -59.06 13.82 51.62
CA GLY A 639 -60.12 12.82 51.46
C GLY A 639 -60.51 12.46 50.06
N LYS A 640 -61.56 11.60 49.92
CA LYS A 640 -62.14 11.32 48.60
C LYS A 640 -62.74 12.59 47.97
N GLN A 641 -62.18 13.04 46.84
CA GLN A 641 -62.57 14.21 46.16
C GLN A 641 -62.23 14.20 44.65
N THR A 642 -62.66 15.20 43.94
CA THR A 642 -62.17 15.47 42.60
C THR A 642 -61.33 16.75 42.66
N MET A 643 -60.08 16.62 42.34
CA MET A 643 -59.13 17.72 42.22
C MET A 643 -59.09 18.19 40.74
N GLU A 644 -59.06 19.48 40.49
CA GLU A 644 -58.85 20.06 39.20
C GLU A 644 -57.78 21.14 39.27
N VAL A 645 -56.69 20.98 38.50
CA VAL A 645 -55.55 21.88 38.44
C VAL A 645 -55.28 22.26 36.99
N THR A 646 -55.10 23.54 36.76
CA THR A 646 -54.60 24.08 35.49
C THR A 646 -53.14 24.31 35.59
N LEU A 647 -52.33 23.60 34.77
CA LEU A 647 -50.92 23.77 34.62
C LEU A 647 -50.60 24.61 33.43
N THR A 648 -49.77 25.63 33.59
CA THR A 648 -49.30 26.53 32.51
C THR A 648 -47.77 26.50 32.51
N ALA A 649 -47.18 26.00 31.41
CA ALA A 649 -45.77 26.10 31.16
C ALA A 649 -45.47 27.32 30.33
N ARG A 650 -44.49 28.16 30.78
CA ARG A 650 -44.02 29.31 30.02
C ARG A 650 -42.55 29.18 29.73
N ASP A 651 -42.18 29.38 28.45
CA ASP A 651 -40.78 29.51 28.06
C ASP A 651 -40.28 30.93 28.39
N TYR A 652 -38.97 31.15 28.25
CA TYR A 652 -38.37 32.47 28.48
C TYR A 652 -38.68 33.49 27.37
N SER A 653 -39.11 33.00 26.21
CA SER A 653 -39.56 33.85 25.08
C SER A 653 -41.00 34.33 25.27
N GLY A 654 -41.73 33.93 26.35
CA GLY A 654 -43.05 34.35 26.69
C GLY A 654 -44.19 33.52 26.13
N ASN A 655 -43.88 32.43 25.35
CA ASN A 655 -44.90 31.53 24.89
C ASN A 655 -45.41 30.64 26.02
N ALA A 656 -46.69 30.24 25.95
CA ALA A 656 -47.30 29.42 26.99
C ALA A 656 -48.07 28.23 26.41
N ALA A 657 -47.92 27.08 27.05
CA ALA A 657 -48.77 25.90 26.81
C ALA A 657 -49.56 25.58 28.11
N VAL A 658 -50.83 25.24 27.92
CA VAL A 658 -51.77 25.08 29.06
C VAL A 658 -52.45 23.72 28.98
N THR A 659 -52.60 23.05 30.11
CA THR A 659 -53.42 21.82 30.26
C THR A 659 -54.16 21.83 31.58
N THR A 660 -55.42 21.37 31.58
CA THR A 660 -56.22 21.23 32.80
C THR A 660 -56.32 19.72 33.14
N ILE A 661 -55.99 19.36 34.37
CA ILE A 661 -55.95 17.98 34.80
C ILE A 661 -56.99 17.78 35.91
N GLN A 662 -57.93 16.88 35.67
CA GLN A 662 -58.94 16.51 36.64
C GLN A 662 -58.57 15.12 37.22
N ILE A 663 -58.28 15.08 38.52
CA ILE A 663 -57.85 13.85 39.20
C ILE A 663 -58.96 13.41 40.19
N ARG A 664 -59.41 12.19 40.00
CA ARG A 664 -60.30 11.57 40.98
C ARG A 664 -59.45 10.92 42.08
N VAL A 665 -59.48 11.52 43.26
CA VAL A 665 -58.84 10.99 44.47
C VAL A 665 -59.69 9.83 45.04
N LEU A 666 -59.10 8.66 45.16
CA LEU A 666 -59.75 7.43 45.61
C LEU A 666 -59.82 7.41 47.16
N SER A 667 -60.84 6.78 47.71
CA SER A 667 -60.86 6.39 49.12
C SER A 667 -59.99 5.15 49.31
N ILE A 668 -59.48 4.95 50.55
CA ILE A 668 -58.68 3.77 50.92
C ILE A 668 -59.43 2.45 50.62
N VAL A 669 -60.75 2.45 50.82
CA VAL A 669 -61.60 1.27 50.51
C VAL A 669 -61.63 0.95 49.02
N GLU A 670 -61.78 1.96 48.17
CA GLU A 670 -61.72 1.78 46.72
C GLU A 670 -60.34 1.24 46.29
N VAL A 671 -59.27 1.69 46.89
CA VAL A 671 -57.89 1.19 46.59
C VAL A 671 -57.76 -0.29 46.89
N ILE A 672 -58.23 -0.72 48.09
CA ILE A 672 -58.19 -2.14 48.48
C ILE A 672 -58.97 -3.01 47.49
N LEU A 673 -60.21 -2.62 47.16
CA LEU A 673 -61.07 -3.36 46.24
C LEU A 673 -60.47 -3.47 44.83
N LEU A 674 -59.89 -2.38 44.30
CA LEU A 674 -59.25 -2.38 42.98
C LEU A 674 -57.99 -3.24 42.98
N THR A 675 -57.19 -3.22 44.07
CA THR A 675 -55.98 -4.06 44.17
C THR A 675 -56.30 -5.53 44.18
N VAL A 676 -57.33 -5.93 44.95
CA VAL A 676 -57.79 -7.33 44.96
C VAL A 676 -58.27 -7.78 43.55
N LEU A 677 -59.07 -6.95 42.88
CA LEU A 677 -59.53 -7.24 41.53
C LEU A 677 -58.36 -7.39 40.56
N LEU A 678 -57.34 -6.53 40.62
CA LEU A 678 -56.14 -6.58 39.76
C LEU A 678 -55.36 -7.89 39.98
N VAL A 679 -55.15 -8.31 41.24
CA VAL A 679 -54.46 -9.56 41.58
C VAL A 679 -55.20 -10.76 40.94
N LEU A 680 -56.52 -10.76 41.04
CA LEU A 680 -57.35 -11.84 40.41
C LEU A 680 -57.20 -11.87 38.91
N LEU A 681 -57.17 -10.72 38.26
CA LEU A 681 -56.94 -10.60 36.80
C LEU A 681 -55.57 -11.08 36.37
N VAL A 682 -54.51 -10.75 37.15
CA VAL A 682 -53.13 -11.22 36.88
C VAL A 682 -53.03 -12.74 36.98
N VAL A 683 -53.64 -13.33 38.01
CA VAL A 683 -53.68 -14.80 38.17
C VAL A 683 -54.37 -15.46 36.98
N PHE A 684 -55.49 -14.88 36.54
CA PHE A 684 -56.21 -15.38 35.36
C PHE A 684 -55.36 -15.24 34.09
N ALA A 685 -54.64 -14.09 33.90
CA ALA A 685 -53.78 -13.87 32.73
C ALA A 685 -52.58 -14.84 32.69
N ILE A 686 -51.98 -15.14 33.86
CA ILE A 686 -50.91 -16.14 33.98
C ILE A 686 -51.44 -17.54 33.56
N ALA A 687 -52.63 -17.91 34.06
CA ALA A 687 -53.25 -19.19 33.69
C ALA A 687 -53.54 -19.28 32.19
N ALA A 688 -54.03 -18.21 31.61
CA ALA A 688 -54.26 -18.11 30.14
C ALA A 688 -52.95 -18.18 29.37
N LEU A 689 -51.89 -17.49 29.79
CA LEU A 689 -50.54 -17.51 29.18
C LEU A 689 -49.94 -18.92 29.21
N VAL A 690 -50.04 -19.61 30.35
CA VAL A 690 -49.58 -21.02 30.47
C VAL A 690 -50.32 -21.90 29.50
N TRP A 691 -51.65 -21.68 29.32
CA TRP A 691 -52.46 -22.41 28.34
C TRP A 691 -52.00 -22.12 26.91
N VAL A 692 -51.77 -20.83 26.53
CA VAL A 692 -51.27 -20.43 25.21
C VAL A 692 -49.84 -20.96 24.92
N ILE A 693 -48.95 -20.92 25.92
CA ILE A 693 -47.60 -21.48 25.80
C ILE A 693 -47.68 -22.98 25.51
N ARG A 694 -48.55 -23.69 26.27
CA ARG A 694 -48.81 -25.11 26.00
C ARG A 694 -49.33 -25.36 24.58
N TRP A 695 -50.25 -24.55 24.13
CA TRP A 695 -50.79 -24.63 22.77
C TRP A 695 -49.74 -24.34 21.71
N CYS A 696 -48.91 -23.31 21.87
CA CYS A 696 -47.79 -22.94 20.96
C CYS A 696 -46.73 -24.04 20.90
N ILE A 697 -46.36 -24.61 22.06
CA ILE A 697 -45.37 -25.72 22.11
C ILE A 697 -45.91 -26.91 21.33
N THR A 698 -47.20 -27.21 21.44
CA THR A 698 -47.86 -28.28 20.69
C THR A 698 -47.79 -28.04 19.21
N ARG A 699 -48.06 -26.81 18.80
CA ARG A 699 -48.08 -26.41 17.39
C ARG A 699 -46.66 -26.32 16.77
N SER A 700 -45.66 -25.90 17.55
CA SER A 700 -44.26 -25.81 17.09
C SER A 700 -43.57 -27.16 16.92
N ARG A 701 -44.17 -28.24 17.48
CA ARG A 701 -43.65 -29.61 17.36
C ARG A 701 -44.12 -30.34 16.09
N LYS A 702 -44.83 -29.66 15.20
CA LYS A 702 -45.26 -30.19 13.92
C LYS A 702 -44.16 -30.14 12.88
N LEU A 703 -43.91 -31.26 12.25
CA LEU A 703 -42.96 -31.36 11.15
C LEU A 703 -43.70 -31.38 9.81
N LYS A 704 -43.17 -30.65 8.85
CA LYS A 704 -43.65 -30.68 7.47
C LYS A 704 -42.57 -31.23 6.57
N GLY A 705 -42.90 -32.13 5.66
CA GLY A 705 -41.92 -32.69 4.74
C GLY A 705 -42.43 -33.93 4.00
N VAL A 706 -41.52 -34.62 3.37
CA VAL A 706 -41.77 -35.90 2.71
C VAL A 706 -40.97 -36.98 3.43
N VAL A 707 -41.62 -38.03 3.88
CA VAL A 707 -40.96 -39.21 4.42
C VAL A 707 -40.95 -40.29 3.32
N ARG A 708 -39.75 -40.78 3.06
CA ARG A 708 -39.49 -41.86 2.15
C ARG A 708 -39.06 -43.08 2.94
N MET A 709 -39.73 -44.21 2.73
CA MET A 709 -39.39 -45.45 3.40
C MET A 709 -39.21 -46.57 2.38
N ASP A 710 -38.15 -47.34 2.55
CA ASP A 710 -37.88 -48.57 1.77
C ASP A 710 -38.14 -49.76 2.70
N VAL A 711 -38.97 -50.66 2.30
CA VAL A 711 -39.45 -51.76 3.12
C VAL A 711 -38.96 -53.07 2.52
N SER A 712 -38.35 -53.94 3.36
CA SER A 712 -37.95 -55.29 2.99
C SER A 712 -38.65 -56.32 3.89
N LEU A 713 -39.08 -57.39 3.33
CA LEU A 713 -39.74 -58.47 4.06
C LEU A 713 -38.88 -59.75 3.92
N ASN A 714 -38.50 -60.37 5.05
CA ASN A 714 -37.67 -61.58 5.13
C ASN A 714 -36.34 -61.50 4.38
N GLY A 715 -35.72 -60.32 4.30
CA GLY A 715 -34.47 -60.10 3.60
C GLY A 715 -34.61 -59.83 2.09
N GLU A 716 -35.77 -59.94 1.54
CA GLU A 716 -36.10 -59.51 0.17
C GLU A 716 -36.55 -58.04 0.18
N ARG A 717 -36.00 -57.29 -0.76
CA ARG A 717 -36.38 -55.90 -0.93
C ARG A 717 -37.77 -55.80 -1.59
N LEU A 718 -38.72 -55.11 -0.99
CA LEU A 718 -39.97 -54.80 -1.65
C LEU A 718 -39.69 -53.68 -2.69
N GLU A 719 -40.17 -53.87 -3.92
CA GLU A 719 -40.00 -52.88 -4.99
C GLU A 719 -40.81 -51.64 -4.75
N GLU A 720 -41.84 -51.71 -3.88
CA GLU A 720 -42.72 -50.61 -3.54
C GLU A 720 -42.38 -50.06 -2.15
N ALA A 721 -42.20 -48.77 -2.07
CA ALA A 721 -42.01 -48.09 -0.81
C ALA A 721 -43.08 -47.00 -0.58
N PHE A 722 -43.40 -46.76 0.69
CA PHE A 722 -44.28 -45.67 1.05
C PHE A 722 -43.59 -44.35 0.96
N LYS A 723 -44.09 -43.48 0.12
CA LYS A 723 -43.72 -42.08 0.14
C LYS A 723 -44.92 -41.27 0.54
N LYS A 724 -44.81 -40.53 1.62
CA LYS A 724 -45.87 -39.66 2.08
C LYS A 724 -45.35 -38.26 2.31
N GLN A 725 -46.07 -37.32 1.73
CA GLN A 725 -45.86 -35.93 2.08
C GLN A 725 -46.45 -35.68 3.47
N LEU A 726 -45.59 -35.14 4.35
CA LEU A 726 -45.99 -34.76 5.70
C LEU A 726 -46.46 -33.30 5.64
N ASP A 727 -47.78 -33.11 5.66
CA ASP A 727 -48.32 -31.75 5.81
C ASP A 727 -48.12 -31.25 7.23
N GLU A 728 -48.33 -32.12 8.20
CA GLU A 728 -48.17 -31.80 9.58
C GLU A 728 -47.84 -33.04 10.42
N LEU A 729 -46.67 -33.06 11.06
CA LEU A 729 -46.22 -34.11 11.95
C LEU A 729 -46.07 -33.58 13.36
N GLN A 730 -46.83 -34.07 14.29
CA GLN A 730 -46.83 -33.66 15.68
C GLN A 730 -45.98 -34.61 16.55
N ILE A 731 -44.98 -34.08 17.23
CA ILE A 731 -44.01 -34.84 17.97
C ILE A 731 -44.39 -34.93 19.49
N GLY A 732 -44.21 -36.08 20.07
CA GLY A 732 -44.42 -36.30 21.49
C GLY A 732 -45.81 -36.87 21.81
N ARG A 733 -46.57 -36.21 22.70
CA ARG A 733 -47.88 -36.68 23.14
C ARG A 733 -49.01 -36.47 22.14
N PHE A 734 -48.69 -35.85 21.03
CA PHE A 734 -49.69 -35.45 20.05
C PHE A 734 -49.79 -36.45 18.89
N TYR A 735 -50.99 -36.60 18.39
CA TYR A 735 -51.24 -37.39 17.22
C TYR A 735 -50.60 -36.73 16.00
N ILE A 736 -49.94 -37.53 15.17
CA ILE A 736 -49.34 -37.08 13.92
C ILE A 736 -50.21 -37.55 12.79
N PRO A 737 -51.03 -36.69 12.17
CA PRO A 737 -51.87 -37.09 11.04
C PRO A 737 -50.99 -37.27 9.81
N LEU A 738 -51.15 -38.37 9.14
CA LEU A 738 -50.52 -38.68 7.86
C LEU A 738 -51.62 -38.67 6.80
N GLU A 739 -51.52 -37.75 5.85
CA GLU A 739 -52.50 -37.66 4.75
C GLU A 739 -52.00 -38.46 3.53
N ASN A 740 -52.93 -39.27 2.96
CA ASN A 740 -52.82 -40.01 1.71
C ASN A 740 -51.42 -40.58 1.38
N PRO A 741 -51.03 -41.71 1.91
CA PRO A 741 -49.74 -42.35 1.58
C PRO A 741 -49.71 -42.69 0.07
N LYS A 742 -48.66 -42.18 -0.61
CA LYS A 742 -48.33 -42.57 -1.98
C LYS A 742 -47.32 -43.68 -1.91
N VAL A 743 -47.59 -44.78 -2.59
CA VAL A 743 -46.68 -45.88 -2.81
C VAL A 743 -45.87 -45.53 -4.05
N GLU A 744 -44.58 -45.37 -3.88
CA GLU A 744 -43.62 -45.15 -4.97
C GLU A 744 -42.52 -46.22 -4.90
N SER A 745 -42.05 -46.65 -6.06
CA SER A 745 -40.90 -47.52 -6.14
C SER A 745 -39.67 -46.78 -5.60
N LEU A 746 -38.95 -47.40 -4.67
CA LEU A 746 -37.76 -46.82 -4.01
C LEU A 746 -36.52 -47.62 -4.37
N ALA A 747 -36.34 -47.82 -5.67
CA ALA A 747 -35.41 -48.84 -6.17
C ALA A 747 -34.00 -48.76 -5.59
N ASP A 748 -33.46 -47.58 -5.20
CA ASP A 748 -32.01 -47.47 -5.08
C ASP A 748 -31.45 -46.83 -3.81
N ASP A 749 -32.26 -46.44 -2.84
CA ASP A 749 -31.73 -45.79 -1.64
C ASP A 749 -31.56 -46.76 -0.45
N GLU A 750 -30.42 -47.45 -0.41
CA GLU A 750 -30.06 -48.37 0.68
C GLU A 750 -29.94 -47.72 2.05
N ARG A 751 -29.77 -46.45 2.12
CA ARG A 751 -29.61 -45.70 3.38
C ARG A 751 -30.90 -45.56 4.20
N LEU A 752 -32.04 -45.69 3.53
CA LEU A 752 -33.36 -45.52 4.15
C LEU A 752 -34.08 -46.84 4.42
N ARG A 753 -33.40 -47.99 4.31
CA ARG A 753 -33.98 -49.30 4.58
C ARG A 753 -34.18 -49.53 6.07
N PRO A 754 -35.39 -49.59 6.59
CA PRO A 754 -35.62 -50.05 7.94
C PRO A 754 -35.37 -51.57 8.05
N ARG A 755 -35.00 -52.06 9.20
CA ARG A 755 -34.85 -53.50 9.43
C ARG A 755 -36.23 -54.16 9.38
N THR A 756 -36.25 -55.40 8.86
CA THR A 756 -37.47 -56.18 8.66
C THR A 756 -38.22 -56.41 9.97
N ASP A 757 -37.53 -56.54 11.10
CA ASP A 757 -38.08 -56.75 12.43
C ASP A 757 -38.79 -55.50 12.99
N LEU A 758 -38.49 -54.30 12.48
CA LEU A 758 -39.14 -53.05 12.87
C LEU A 758 -40.47 -52.78 12.17
N ILE A 759 -40.67 -53.36 11.00
CA ILE A 759 -41.83 -53.10 10.16
C ILE A 759 -42.75 -54.29 10.00
N HIS A 760 -42.39 -55.43 10.51
CA HIS A 760 -43.06 -56.68 10.34
C HIS A 760 -44.52 -56.65 10.84
N GLY A 761 -45.48 -56.79 9.97
CA GLY A 761 -46.89 -56.99 10.21
C GLY A 761 -47.62 -55.90 11.02
N THR A 762 -47.01 -55.35 12.00
CA THR A 762 -47.63 -54.37 12.90
C THR A 762 -47.51 -52.94 12.37
N PHE A 763 -46.61 -52.68 11.46
CA PHE A 763 -46.35 -51.38 10.89
C PHE A 763 -47.51 -50.82 10.05
N LEU A 764 -48.16 -51.66 9.28
CA LEU A 764 -49.26 -51.28 8.44
C LEU A 764 -50.62 -51.27 9.20
N ASP A 765 -50.75 -52.07 10.26
CA ASP A 765 -52.01 -52.24 11.01
C ASP A 765 -52.11 -51.35 12.25
N GLU A 766 -50.97 -50.92 12.83
CA GLU A 766 -50.99 -50.14 14.06
C GLU A 766 -50.49 -48.70 13.84
N LYS A 767 -51.35 -47.72 13.81
CA LYS A 767 -51.06 -46.30 13.79
C LYS A 767 -50.06 -45.86 14.83
N ILE A 768 -50.07 -46.50 16.00
CA ILE A 768 -49.19 -46.20 17.12
C ILE A 768 -47.70 -46.55 16.80
N SER A 769 -47.48 -47.69 16.19
CA SER A 769 -46.13 -48.15 15.79
C SER A 769 -45.56 -47.26 14.68
N PHE A 770 -46.36 -46.92 13.69
CA PHE A 770 -45.99 -46.00 12.62
C PHE A 770 -45.65 -44.59 13.14
N ASN A 771 -46.51 -44.08 14.01
CA ASN A 771 -46.25 -42.77 14.62
C ASN A 771 -44.97 -42.76 15.49
N ARG A 772 -44.64 -43.86 16.20
CA ARG A 772 -43.40 -43.97 16.98
C ARG A 772 -42.19 -43.99 16.06
N MET A 773 -42.22 -44.70 14.96
CA MET A 773 -41.14 -44.73 13.98
C MET A 773 -40.92 -43.37 13.31
N LEU A 774 -41.98 -42.71 12.88
CA LEU A 774 -41.89 -41.35 12.33
C LEU A 774 -41.39 -40.34 13.34
N TYR A 775 -41.80 -40.50 14.61
CA TYR A 775 -41.25 -39.68 15.68
C TYR A 775 -39.76 -39.91 15.88
N ALA A 776 -39.29 -41.14 15.86
CA ALA A 776 -37.88 -41.50 15.93
C ALA A 776 -37.06 -40.94 14.74
N CYS A 777 -37.58 -41.06 13.52
CA CYS A 777 -36.99 -40.47 12.31
C CYS A 777 -36.88 -38.95 12.41
N ALA A 778 -37.94 -38.31 12.87
CA ALA A 778 -37.98 -36.87 13.04
C ALA A 778 -37.02 -36.37 14.15
N GLN A 779 -36.85 -37.11 15.22
CA GLN A 779 -35.87 -36.84 16.29
C GLN A 779 -34.43 -36.94 15.76
N SER A 780 -34.11 -38.01 15.01
CA SER A 780 -32.81 -38.22 14.41
C SER A 780 -32.45 -37.14 13.38
N TYR A 781 -33.38 -36.78 12.52
CA TYR A 781 -33.25 -35.68 11.57
C TYR A 781 -32.95 -34.35 12.25
N ARG A 782 -33.65 -34.03 13.35
CA ARG A 782 -33.36 -32.84 14.15
C ARG A 782 -31.97 -32.87 14.79
N ALA A 783 -31.55 -34.00 15.35
CA ALA A 783 -30.26 -34.18 15.99
C ALA A 783 -29.08 -34.06 15.00
N SER A 784 -29.27 -34.56 13.78
CA SER A 784 -28.27 -34.53 12.69
C SER A 784 -28.26 -33.24 11.87
N ARG A 785 -29.13 -32.27 12.17
CA ARG A 785 -29.32 -31.05 11.36
C ARG A 785 -29.67 -31.30 9.90
N GLY A 786 -30.46 -32.33 9.62
CA GLY A 786 -31.12 -32.47 8.36
C GLY A 786 -30.43 -33.36 7.33
N GLY A 787 -29.55 -34.20 7.73
CA GLY A 787 -29.01 -35.24 6.81
C GLY A 787 -29.88 -36.50 6.76
N GLU A 788 -30.07 -37.04 5.59
CA GLU A 788 -30.70 -38.36 5.41
C GLU A 788 -30.00 -39.47 6.20
N ASP A 789 -28.67 -39.32 6.36
CA ASP A 789 -27.81 -40.22 7.15
C ASP A 789 -28.22 -40.32 8.64
N GLY A 790 -28.72 -39.22 9.20
CA GLY A 790 -29.19 -39.20 10.58
C GLY A 790 -30.42 -40.09 10.79
N ILE A 791 -31.36 -40.10 9.86
CA ILE A 791 -32.54 -40.94 9.91
C ILE A 791 -32.11 -42.41 9.77
N TYR A 792 -31.24 -42.73 8.83
CA TYR A 792 -30.72 -44.08 8.62
C TYR A 792 -29.96 -44.61 9.85
N GLN A 793 -29.09 -43.82 10.43
CA GLN A 793 -28.34 -44.21 11.63
C GLN A 793 -29.25 -44.45 12.83
N TYR A 794 -30.27 -43.63 12.99
CA TYR A 794 -31.26 -43.86 14.06
C TYR A 794 -32.07 -45.12 13.84
N LEU A 795 -32.57 -45.34 12.65
CA LEU A 795 -33.34 -46.57 12.31
C LEU A 795 -32.47 -47.82 12.50
N LYS A 796 -31.19 -47.77 12.12
CA LYS A 796 -30.22 -48.84 12.34
C LYS A 796 -29.94 -49.08 13.84
N SER A 797 -29.97 -48.08 14.67
CA SER A 797 -29.76 -48.20 16.12
C SER A 797 -30.99 -48.73 16.88
N CYS A 798 -32.17 -48.47 16.36
CA CYS A 798 -33.41 -48.95 16.96
C CYS A 798 -33.74 -50.43 16.68
N GLY A 799 -33.10 -51.00 15.67
CA GLY A 799 -33.31 -52.39 15.32
C GLY A 799 -32.11 -53.22 15.62
#